data_3d7df0908f7266a1007a96673fe25cf1
#
_entry.id   3d7df0908f7266a1007a96673fe25cf1
#
_cell.length_a   1.000
_cell.length_b   1.000
_cell.length_c   1.000
_cell.angle_alpha   90.00
_cell.angle_beta   90.00
_cell.angle_gamma   90.00
#
_symmetry.space_group_name_H-M   'P 1'
#
loop_
_entity.id
_entity.type
_entity.pdbx_description
1 polymer ?
#
loop_
_entity_poly.entity_id
_entity_poly.type
_entity_poly.pdbx_seq_one_letter_code
_entity_poly.pdbx_strand_id
1 'polypeptide(L)'
;MPKSKWNLNTIYISERLQESLRPISRCAMTTVVAPMGYGKTTAVEWYLAERAGAEAPYIVRISVYSSNLAIFWKSVQDAFARAGFAFLREYDCPTDGASGGLLIDDLCHALTGEKSCYIFIDDFHLLTDKRAPRFLCALAGRLPPNVHLILASRDLFLPAAELVRLGGKVYQIGTAQLRLNHTELAVYTNRCGTALSDEQIDTLLYYSEGWFSAVYLNLRMFSEHGVLPDPNSDISSIFTAAMIDPLPEKQREFLAVMGLADEFTVEMAQFVMADAHAENLLAALTGQNAFVKRLPDGATYRFHHMMKECALHTFLSMPKERQTVYRGRLGIWYEDHRLYLHAMTEYRQNGDYDAMLRTLQKDAGILLSSLHPKAVLAALDECPAAVLASHPLAILVLMRSMFNWRNIPKMLELKELLLTAISENTALSAQEKGDLRGECDLIMSFLCYNDISAMSRLHRSASAQMSRKAISIQSGGGWTFGSPSVLMMFYRAPGELQSELAEMDECMPHYYKITGNHGQGAETIMRAEAAFLQGRLTDAHIELESACARIQDNGQANMALCCDFLAWRLSLFAEMKYHCTLAERHAELLRQHNASWLNLWNAIAAYYYALLGKTDKIPEVFRAHRLSTVHTLAPGKPMIEMIENQVGLAQGDYARVIGRSERLLAVCEGMHYALVAMHIRIQTAAAYEMLGKHAEAQAQLDQALTDAEPDGFVIPFAENYRYLKPLLTERLQTGTVAQIIELGEAAERRKAGFDRPEALSALTEREYEIVRLMAQRLNNREIAEKLYLSEGSIRQYVNQIYTKLQIAGEPRAKRKLLLDLLADKN
;
A
#
# COMPACT_ATOMS: atom_id res chain seq x y z
N MET A 1 37.99 -34.13 -43.50
CA MET A 1 37.33 -34.64 -42.30
C MET A 1 36.30 -33.63 -41.89
N PRO A 2 35.03 -33.97 -41.62
CA PRO A 2 34.04 -32.98 -41.13
C PRO A 2 34.55 -32.48 -39.77
N LYS A 3 34.71 -31.15 -39.62
CA LYS A 3 35.04 -30.49 -38.34
C LYS A 3 33.94 -30.86 -37.36
N SER A 4 34.26 -31.57 -36.27
CA SER A 4 33.30 -31.85 -35.22
C SER A 4 32.77 -30.51 -34.71
N LYS A 5 31.46 -30.23 -34.77
CA LYS A 5 30.86 -29.03 -34.24
C LYS A 5 31.07 -29.02 -32.72
N TRP A 6 31.70 -27.98 -32.22
CA TRP A 6 31.89 -27.81 -30.78
C TRP A 6 30.51 -27.64 -30.07
N ASN A 7 30.34 -28.25 -28.91
CA ASN A 7 29.14 -28.09 -28.12
C ASN A 7 29.35 -26.99 -27.11
N LEU A 8 29.24 -25.75 -27.54
CA LEU A 8 29.39 -24.58 -26.69
C LEU A 8 28.22 -24.34 -25.71
N ASN A 9 27.11 -25.08 -25.86
CA ASN A 9 25.92 -24.96 -25.01
C ASN A 9 26.04 -25.77 -23.70
N THR A 10 27.23 -26.30 -23.41
CA THR A 10 27.47 -27.05 -22.16
C THR A 10 27.46 -26.10 -20.97
N ILE A 11 26.54 -26.30 -20.03
CA ILE A 11 26.53 -25.58 -18.76
C ILE A 11 27.72 -26.10 -17.92
N TYR A 12 28.57 -25.18 -17.48
CA TYR A 12 29.71 -25.51 -16.63
C TYR A 12 29.67 -24.67 -15.35
N ILE A 13 29.54 -25.31 -14.20
CA ILE A 13 29.62 -24.70 -12.86
C ILE A 13 30.83 -25.33 -12.18
N SER A 14 31.85 -24.53 -11.91
CA SER A 14 33.07 -24.99 -11.25
C SER A 14 32.83 -25.38 -9.79
N GLU A 15 33.69 -26.28 -9.23
CA GLU A 15 33.61 -26.66 -7.81
C GLU A 15 33.71 -25.46 -6.89
N ARG A 16 34.58 -24.49 -7.19
CA ARG A 16 34.74 -23.25 -6.49
C ARG A 16 33.42 -22.42 -6.47
N LEU A 17 32.73 -22.35 -7.61
CA LEU A 17 31.44 -21.66 -7.71
C LEU A 17 30.34 -22.42 -6.96
N GLN A 18 30.33 -23.77 -7.04
CA GLN A 18 29.38 -24.59 -6.27
C GLN A 18 29.55 -24.36 -4.77
N GLU A 19 30.78 -24.29 -4.27
CA GLU A 19 31.05 -23.97 -2.86
C GLU A 19 30.58 -22.57 -2.49
N SER A 20 30.78 -21.59 -3.36
CA SER A 20 30.30 -20.21 -3.18
C SER A 20 28.78 -20.09 -3.17
N LEU A 21 28.04 -21.04 -3.75
CA LEU A 21 26.58 -21.06 -3.75
C LEU A 21 25.98 -21.76 -2.51
N ARG A 22 26.74 -22.61 -1.80
CA ARG A 22 26.25 -23.36 -0.61
C ARG A 22 25.65 -22.47 0.50
N PRO A 23 26.18 -21.26 0.82
CA PRO A 23 25.63 -20.42 1.86
C PRO A 23 24.21 -19.91 1.57
N ILE A 24 23.68 -19.99 0.35
CA ILE A 24 22.33 -19.56 -0.02
C ILE A 24 21.28 -20.18 0.89
N SER A 25 21.38 -21.47 1.21
CA SER A 25 20.44 -22.19 2.09
C SER A 25 20.60 -21.88 3.58
N ARG A 26 21.53 -21.00 3.97
CA ARG A 26 21.78 -20.62 5.37
C ARG A 26 21.51 -19.15 5.67
N CYS A 27 21.31 -18.36 4.62
CA CYS A 27 21.11 -16.93 4.72
C CYS A 27 19.67 -16.55 4.37
N ALA A 28 19.12 -15.54 5.01
CA ALA A 28 17.79 -15.03 4.70
C ALA A 28 17.78 -14.36 3.32
N MET A 29 18.87 -13.67 2.96
CA MET A 29 19.03 -13.02 1.65
C MET A 29 20.41 -13.27 1.06
N THR A 30 20.45 -13.62 -0.21
CA THR A 30 21.70 -13.69 -1.00
C THR A 30 21.62 -12.72 -2.16
N THR A 31 22.62 -11.87 -2.34
CA THR A 31 22.74 -11.00 -3.51
C THR A 31 23.84 -11.54 -4.44
N VAL A 32 23.52 -11.66 -5.73
CA VAL A 32 24.46 -12.06 -6.77
C VAL A 32 24.68 -10.87 -7.69
N VAL A 33 25.78 -10.16 -7.49
CA VAL A 33 26.04 -8.89 -8.17
C VAL A 33 27.26 -9.00 -9.08
N ALA A 34 27.04 -8.88 -10.36
CA ALA A 34 28.09 -8.82 -11.38
C ALA A 34 27.53 -8.17 -12.66
N PRO A 35 28.38 -7.59 -13.50
CA PRO A 35 27.96 -7.08 -14.80
C PRO A 35 27.25 -8.15 -15.65
N MET A 36 26.72 -7.73 -16.79
CA MET A 36 26.05 -8.61 -17.74
C MET A 36 26.98 -9.77 -18.19
N GLY A 37 26.40 -10.97 -18.40
CA GLY A 37 27.13 -12.09 -18.99
C GLY A 37 28.08 -12.87 -18.07
N TYR A 38 28.11 -12.57 -16.78
CA TYR A 38 28.89 -13.34 -15.80
C TYR A 38 28.22 -14.66 -15.33
N GLY A 39 27.11 -15.05 -15.93
CA GLY A 39 26.41 -16.30 -15.62
C GLY A 39 25.63 -16.30 -14.30
N LYS A 40 25.26 -15.12 -13.73
CA LYS A 40 24.47 -14.99 -12.49
C LYS A 40 23.25 -15.90 -12.47
N THR A 41 22.37 -15.71 -13.46
CA THR A 41 21.13 -16.47 -13.62
C THR A 41 21.40 -17.97 -13.76
N THR A 42 22.40 -18.35 -14.55
CA THR A 42 22.79 -19.75 -14.80
C THR A 42 23.30 -20.41 -13.51
N ALA A 43 24.10 -19.71 -12.73
CA ALA A 43 24.63 -20.21 -11.45
C ALA A 43 23.51 -20.43 -10.42
N VAL A 44 22.59 -19.47 -10.29
CA VAL A 44 21.44 -19.59 -9.38
C VAL A 44 20.48 -20.68 -9.84
N GLU A 45 20.14 -20.75 -11.14
CA GLU A 45 19.25 -21.78 -11.68
C GLU A 45 19.84 -23.18 -11.51
N TRP A 46 21.16 -23.35 -11.74
CA TRP A 46 21.84 -24.60 -11.45
C TRP A 46 21.69 -24.99 -9.97
N TYR A 47 21.96 -24.05 -9.06
CA TYR A 47 21.81 -24.28 -7.61
C TYR A 47 20.39 -24.69 -7.24
N LEU A 48 19.36 -23.99 -7.78
CA LEU A 48 17.97 -24.30 -7.53
C LEU A 48 17.55 -25.67 -8.09
N ALA A 49 18.11 -26.07 -9.25
CA ALA A 49 17.85 -27.39 -9.84
C ALA A 49 18.45 -28.53 -8.98
N GLU A 50 19.67 -28.35 -8.46
CA GLU A 50 20.29 -29.30 -7.52
C GLU A 50 19.45 -29.45 -6.24
N ARG A 51 18.94 -28.32 -5.69
CA ARG A 51 18.07 -28.37 -4.50
C ARG A 51 16.73 -29.03 -4.79
N ALA A 52 16.13 -28.78 -5.96
CA ALA A 52 14.88 -29.40 -6.36
C ALA A 52 14.99 -30.94 -6.43
N GLY A 53 16.13 -31.45 -6.86
CA GLY A 53 16.42 -32.89 -6.90
C GLY A 53 16.60 -33.52 -5.51
N ALA A 54 17.10 -32.75 -4.53
CA ALA A 54 17.42 -33.25 -3.19
C ALA A 54 16.28 -33.14 -2.17
N GLU A 55 15.54 -32.05 -2.17
CA GLU A 55 14.64 -31.64 -1.05
C GLU A 55 13.21 -31.35 -1.48
N ALA A 56 12.89 -31.32 -2.77
CA ALA A 56 11.59 -30.88 -3.33
C ALA A 56 11.07 -29.55 -2.70
N PRO A 57 11.87 -28.47 -2.68
CA PRO A 57 11.52 -27.20 -2.08
C PRO A 57 10.47 -26.47 -2.90
N TYR A 58 9.85 -25.43 -2.31
CA TYR A 58 9.13 -24.44 -3.10
C TYR A 58 10.13 -23.51 -3.79
N ILE A 59 9.96 -23.27 -5.08
CA ILE A 59 10.81 -22.36 -5.85
C ILE A 59 9.93 -21.32 -6.53
N VAL A 60 10.07 -20.07 -6.11
CA VAL A 60 9.38 -18.92 -6.71
C VAL A 60 10.39 -18.17 -7.59
N ARG A 61 10.13 -18.11 -8.90
CA ARG A 61 10.99 -17.41 -9.85
C ARG A 61 10.33 -16.16 -10.35
N ILE A 62 10.96 -15.02 -10.11
CA ILE A 62 10.50 -13.69 -10.48
C ILE A 62 11.56 -13.05 -11.35
N SER A 63 11.18 -12.55 -12.51
CA SER A 63 12.08 -11.75 -13.35
C SER A 63 11.60 -10.33 -13.40
N VAL A 64 12.49 -9.40 -13.16
CA VAL A 64 12.24 -7.99 -13.37
C VAL A 64 12.47 -7.68 -14.85
N TYR A 65 11.47 -7.14 -15.52
CA TYR A 65 11.56 -6.76 -16.94
C TYR A 65 11.05 -5.34 -17.19
N SER A 66 10.56 -4.68 -16.16
CA SER A 66 10.10 -3.30 -16.23
C SER A 66 10.57 -2.52 -15.01
N SER A 67 10.86 -1.24 -15.19
CA SER A 67 11.12 -0.31 -14.09
C SER A 67 9.86 0.07 -13.31
N ASN A 68 8.67 -0.28 -13.81
CA ASN A 68 7.39 0.02 -13.19
C ASN A 68 7.08 -0.98 -12.08
N LEU A 69 6.87 -0.46 -10.86
CA LEU A 69 6.63 -1.26 -9.66
C LEU A 69 5.34 -2.09 -9.75
N ALA A 70 4.28 -1.59 -10.40
CA ALA A 70 3.02 -2.32 -10.52
C ALA A 70 3.14 -3.51 -11.49
N ILE A 71 3.91 -3.36 -12.57
CA ILE A 71 4.22 -4.46 -13.48
C ILE A 71 5.05 -5.52 -12.75
N PHE A 72 6.06 -5.09 -12.01
CA PHE A 72 6.85 -6.00 -11.18
C PHE A 72 5.97 -6.70 -10.12
N TRP A 73 5.07 -5.97 -9.45
CA TRP A 73 4.18 -6.57 -8.47
C TRP A 73 3.29 -7.66 -9.09
N LYS A 74 2.75 -7.42 -10.27
CA LYS A 74 1.99 -8.43 -11.00
C LYS A 74 2.81 -9.69 -11.28
N SER A 75 4.08 -9.52 -11.67
CA SER A 75 5.01 -10.66 -11.87
C SER A 75 5.25 -11.43 -10.58
N VAL A 76 5.36 -10.74 -9.44
CA VAL A 76 5.46 -11.37 -8.11
C VAL A 76 4.22 -12.21 -7.82
N GLN A 77 3.02 -11.63 -7.96
CA GLN A 77 1.75 -12.34 -7.73
C GLN A 77 1.64 -13.61 -8.58
N ASP A 78 1.95 -13.52 -9.86
CA ASP A 78 1.86 -14.65 -10.78
C ASP A 78 2.92 -15.72 -10.50
N ALA A 79 4.13 -15.34 -10.11
CA ALA A 79 5.19 -16.27 -9.72
C ALA A 79 4.84 -17.04 -8.43
N PHE A 80 4.32 -16.36 -7.42
CA PHE A 80 3.87 -17.00 -6.18
C PHE A 80 2.68 -17.94 -6.44
N ALA A 81 1.70 -17.52 -7.26
CA ALA A 81 0.57 -18.36 -7.61
C ALA A 81 0.99 -19.65 -8.34
N ARG A 82 1.96 -19.57 -9.26
CA ARG A 82 2.56 -20.75 -9.93
C ARG A 82 3.25 -21.69 -8.94
N ALA A 83 3.84 -21.14 -7.88
CA ALA A 83 4.48 -21.95 -6.83
C ALA A 83 3.48 -22.52 -5.80
N GLY A 84 2.18 -22.27 -5.96
CA GLY A 84 1.12 -22.77 -5.09
C GLY A 84 0.64 -21.76 -4.03
N PHE A 85 1.14 -20.53 -4.05
CA PHE A 85 0.79 -19.48 -3.09
C PHE A 85 -0.08 -18.41 -3.77
N ALA A 86 -1.38 -18.69 -3.95
CA ALA A 86 -2.29 -17.79 -4.68
C ALA A 86 -2.76 -16.56 -3.88
N PHE A 87 -2.56 -16.54 -2.56
CA PHE A 87 -3.07 -15.49 -1.66
C PHE A 87 -2.57 -14.07 -2.03
N LEU A 88 -1.37 -13.94 -2.61
CA LEU A 88 -0.84 -12.64 -3.02
C LEU A 88 -1.66 -11.94 -4.12
N ARG A 89 -2.52 -12.66 -4.84
CA ARG A 89 -3.39 -12.06 -5.87
C ARG A 89 -4.41 -11.07 -5.30
N GLU A 90 -4.71 -11.18 -4.03
CA GLU A 90 -5.66 -10.34 -3.30
C GLU A 90 -5.02 -9.04 -2.77
N TYR A 91 -3.68 -8.93 -2.85
CA TYR A 91 -2.94 -7.77 -2.36
C TYR A 91 -2.66 -6.76 -3.46
N ASP A 92 -2.91 -5.49 -3.17
CA ASP A 92 -2.40 -4.39 -3.98
C ASP A 92 -0.88 -4.21 -3.79
N CYS A 93 -0.23 -3.55 -4.74
CA CYS A 93 1.18 -3.22 -4.61
C CYS A 93 1.39 -2.32 -3.38
N PRO A 94 2.27 -2.71 -2.42
CA PRO A 94 2.50 -1.91 -1.22
C PRO A 94 2.96 -0.49 -1.55
N THR A 95 2.27 0.50 -1.02
CA THR A 95 2.56 1.92 -1.27
C THR A 95 3.33 2.59 -0.14
N ASP A 96 3.24 2.02 1.07
CA ASP A 96 3.87 2.56 2.28
C ASP A 96 4.41 1.47 3.21
N GLY A 97 5.05 1.88 4.32
CA GLY A 97 5.64 0.98 5.29
C GLY A 97 4.63 0.14 6.06
N ALA A 98 3.39 0.60 6.22
CA ALA A 98 2.35 -0.13 6.94
C ALA A 98 1.78 -1.26 6.08
N SER A 99 1.41 -0.98 4.83
CA SER A 99 0.97 -1.99 3.87
C SER A 99 2.06 -3.02 3.59
N GLY A 100 3.33 -2.55 3.47
CA GLY A 100 4.47 -3.44 3.33
C GLY A 100 4.70 -4.31 4.56
N GLY A 101 4.47 -3.80 5.77
CA GLY A 101 4.59 -4.54 7.02
C GLY A 101 3.59 -5.69 7.14
N LEU A 102 2.32 -5.43 6.84
CA LEU A 102 1.26 -6.45 6.83
C LEU A 102 1.55 -7.55 5.81
N LEU A 103 1.91 -7.15 4.58
CA LEU A 103 2.28 -8.10 3.54
C LEU A 103 3.45 -9.00 3.97
N ILE A 104 4.47 -8.44 4.65
CA ILE A 104 5.61 -9.21 5.15
C ILE A 104 5.15 -10.22 6.22
N ASP A 105 4.28 -9.81 7.13
CA ASP A 105 3.80 -10.69 8.21
C ASP A 105 2.99 -11.86 7.63
N ASP A 106 2.10 -11.60 6.68
CA ASP A 106 1.30 -12.63 6.02
C ASP A 106 2.15 -13.53 5.11
N LEU A 107 3.14 -12.98 4.39
CA LEU A 107 4.13 -13.74 3.63
C LEU A 107 4.92 -14.68 4.56
N CYS A 108 5.43 -14.17 5.66
CA CYS A 108 6.20 -14.96 6.60
C CYS A 108 5.33 -16.08 7.21
N HIS A 109 4.06 -15.79 7.54
CA HIS A 109 3.14 -16.80 8.04
C HIS A 109 2.84 -17.88 7.00
N ALA A 110 2.53 -17.50 5.76
CA ALA A 110 2.20 -18.43 4.68
C ALA A 110 3.39 -19.29 4.24
N LEU A 111 4.62 -18.79 4.37
CA LEU A 111 5.83 -19.50 3.96
C LEU A 111 6.50 -20.27 5.10
N THR A 112 6.05 -20.11 6.33
CA THR A 112 6.56 -20.88 7.47
C THR A 112 6.20 -22.35 7.33
N GLY A 113 7.17 -23.25 7.40
CA GLY A 113 6.93 -24.69 7.28
C GLY A 113 8.21 -25.50 7.31
N GLU A 114 8.09 -26.82 7.13
CA GLU A 114 9.23 -27.74 7.12
C GLU A 114 10.00 -27.74 5.79
N LYS A 115 9.31 -27.36 4.68
CA LYS A 115 9.94 -27.31 3.36
C LYS A 115 10.70 -26.01 3.14
N SER A 116 11.89 -26.12 2.58
CA SER A 116 12.65 -24.95 2.14
C SER A 116 11.89 -24.20 1.03
N CYS A 117 11.94 -22.88 1.05
CA CYS A 117 11.37 -22.02 0.03
C CYS A 117 12.44 -21.06 -0.50
N TYR A 118 12.69 -21.11 -1.81
CA TYR A 118 13.62 -20.22 -2.47
C TYR A 118 12.87 -19.23 -3.34
N ILE A 119 13.07 -17.94 -3.07
CA ILE A 119 12.49 -16.84 -3.86
C ILE A 119 13.62 -16.21 -4.66
N PHE A 120 13.63 -16.43 -5.96
CA PHE A 120 14.66 -15.92 -6.86
C PHE A 120 14.11 -14.75 -7.68
N ILE A 121 14.70 -13.56 -7.51
CA ILE A 121 14.41 -12.36 -8.28
C ILE A 121 15.60 -12.06 -9.19
N ASP A 122 15.39 -12.20 -10.50
CA ASP A 122 16.41 -11.95 -11.51
C ASP A 122 16.26 -10.55 -12.12
N ASP A 123 17.39 -10.01 -12.62
CA ASP A 123 17.50 -8.68 -13.26
C ASP A 123 16.99 -7.51 -12.38
N PHE A 124 17.21 -7.59 -11.07
CA PHE A 124 16.72 -6.62 -10.09
C PHE A 124 17.18 -5.17 -10.37
N HIS A 125 18.29 -4.96 -11.07
CA HIS A 125 18.79 -3.64 -11.46
C HIS A 125 17.84 -2.83 -12.37
N LEU A 126 16.89 -3.49 -13.05
CA LEU A 126 15.88 -2.82 -13.87
C LEU A 126 14.85 -2.07 -13.03
N LEU A 127 14.69 -2.44 -11.77
CA LEU A 127 13.73 -1.81 -10.86
C LEU A 127 14.39 -0.60 -10.17
N THR A 128 14.09 0.60 -10.65
CA THR A 128 14.71 1.85 -10.18
C THR A 128 14.06 2.45 -8.95
N ASP A 129 12.91 1.93 -8.53
CA ASP A 129 12.15 2.43 -7.37
C ASP A 129 12.84 2.08 -6.06
N LYS A 130 13.26 3.11 -5.31
CA LYS A 130 13.98 2.97 -4.03
C LYS A 130 13.16 2.30 -2.91
N ARG A 131 11.84 2.14 -3.09
CA ARG A 131 10.99 1.43 -2.12
C ARG A 131 11.24 -0.07 -2.16
N ALA A 132 11.52 -0.63 -3.35
CA ALA A 132 11.72 -2.07 -3.51
C ALA A 132 12.92 -2.62 -2.71
N PRO A 133 14.15 -2.06 -2.78
CA PRO A 133 15.24 -2.51 -1.94
C PRO A 133 14.93 -2.41 -0.44
N ARG A 134 14.26 -1.34 0.01
CA ARG A 134 13.87 -1.17 1.42
C ARG A 134 12.88 -2.23 1.88
N PHE A 135 11.88 -2.52 1.06
CA PHE A 135 10.91 -3.59 1.32
C PHE A 135 11.59 -4.94 1.44
N LEU A 136 12.49 -5.29 0.49
CA LEU A 136 13.21 -6.57 0.50
C LEU A 136 14.15 -6.69 1.72
N CYS A 137 14.78 -5.61 2.16
CA CYS A 137 15.57 -5.58 3.40
C CYS A 137 14.69 -5.79 4.65
N ALA A 138 13.49 -5.20 4.68
CA ALA A 138 12.54 -5.42 5.76
C ALA A 138 12.03 -6.86 5.79
N LEU A 139 11.72 -7.42 4.62
CA LEU A 139 11.34 -8.82 4.45
C LEU A 139 12.45 -9.76 4.93
N ALA A 140 13.69 -9.60 4.44
CA ALA A 140 14.84 -10.41 4.83
C ALA A 140 15.09 -10.40 6.34
N GLY A 141 14.80 -9.28 7.02
CA GLY A 141 14.89 -9.17 8.47
C GLY A 141 13.92 -10.06 9.25
N ARG A 142 12.79 -10.48 8.63
CA ARG A 142 11.68 -11.21 9.24
C ARG A 142 11.45 -12.61 8.66
N LEU A 143 12.11 -12.97 7.55
CA LEU A 143 11.93 -14.27 6.91
C LEU A 143 12.14 -15.43 7.88
N PRO A 144 11.28 -16.48 7.82
CA PRO A 144 11.48 -17.72 8.54
C PRO A 144 12.77 -18.43 8.12
N PRO A 145 13.37 -19.29 8.98
CA PRO A 145 14.64 -19.97 8.68
C PRO A 145 14.64 -20.85 7.42
N ASN A 146 13.46 -21.33 7.00
CA ASN A 146 13.27 -22.15 5.82
C ASN A 146 13.09 -21.34 4.51
N VAL A 147 13.10 -20.01 4.57
CA VAL A 147 12.86 -19.14 3.41
C VAL A 147 14.11 -18.35 3.04
N HIS A 148 14.52 -18.45 1.77
CA HIS A 148 15.75 -17.87 1.25
C HIS A 148 15.45 -16.99 0.04
N LEU A 149 15.76 -15.70 0.15
CA LEU A 149 15.61 -14.70 -0.92
C LEU A 149 16.93 -14.59 -1.69
N ILE A 150 16.88 -14.74 -3.01
CA ILE A 150 18.04 -14.63 -3.90
C ILE A 150 17.78 -13.50 -4.89
N LEU A 151 18.70 -12.54 -4.98
CA LEU A 151 18.56 -11.38 -5.85
C LEU A 151 19.73 -11.29 -6.80
N ALA A 152 19.48 -11.36 -8.11
CA ALA A 152 20.51 -11.13 -9.12
C ALA A 152 20.41 -9.70 -9.68
N SER A 153 21.53 -8.98 -9.70
CA SER A 153 21.61 -7.60 -10.16
C SER A 153 22.89 -7.32 -10.93
N ARG A 154 22.91 -6.28 -11.76
CA ARG A 154 24.15 -5.79 -12.39
C ARG A 154 24.93 -4.89 -11.44
N ASP A 155 24.24 -4.08 -10.67
CA ASP A 155 24.82 -3.07 -9.80
C ASP A 155 24.51 -3.34 -8.33
N LEU A 156 25.33 -2.78 -7.44
CA LEU A 156 25.07 -2.77 -6.01
C LEU A 156 23.84 -1.90 -5.72
N PHE A 157 22.85 -2.47 -5.05
CA PHE A 157 21.58 -1.80 -4.78
C PHE A 157 21.23 -1.73 -3.28
N LEU A 158 21.94 -2.51 -2.45
CA LEU A 158 21.72 -2.48 -1.00
C LEU A 158 22.44 -1.29 -0.37
N PRO A 159 21.74 -0.43 0.40
CA PRO A 159 22.39 0.60 1.19
C PRO A 159 23.33 0.01 2.25
N ALA A 160 24.49 0.62 2.46
CA ALA A 160 25.46 0.15 3.45
C ALA A 160 24.88 0.04 4.88
N ALA A 161 23.98 0.95 5.27
CA ALA A 161 23.30 0.90 6.56
C ALA A 161 22.42 -0.35 6.72
N GLU A 162 21.78 -0.80 5.63
CA GLU A 162 20.96 -2.02 5.65
C GLU A 162 21.82 -3.28 5.73
N LEU A 163 22.96 -3.31 5.05
CA LEU A 163 23.93 -4.41 5.17
C LEU A 163 24.41 -4.58 6.62
N VAL A 164 24.73 -3.46 7.29
CA VAL A 164 25.12 -3.49 8.71
C VAL A 164 23.96 -3.97 9.59
N ARG A 165 22.73 -3.49 9.34
CA ARG A 165 21.53 -3.87 10.11
C ARG A 165 21.18 -5.36 9.99
N LEU A 166 21.31 -5.91 8.80
CA LEU A 166 20.99 -7.33 8.52
C LEU A 166 22.14 -8.27 8.90
N GLY A 167 23.39 -7.79 8.89
CA GLY A 167 24.56 -8.54 9.32
C GLY A 167 24.66 -9.92 8.65
N GLY A 168 24.83 -10.98 9.44
CA GLY A 168 24.98 -12.36 8.95
C GLY A 168 23.76 -12.95 8.24
N LYS A 169 22.61 -12.23 8.16
CA LYS A 169 21.45 -12.66 7.37
C LYS A 169 21.64 -12.44 5.86
N VAL A 170 22.63 -11.64 5.46
CA VAL A 170 22.90 -11.33 4.04
C VAL A 170 24.22 -11.95 3.62
N TYR A 171 24.18 -12.66 2.51
CA TYR A 171 25.37 -13.19 1.84
C TYR A 171 25.52 -12.52 0.46
N GLN A 172 26.77 -12.23 0.05
CA GLN A 172 27.04 -11.55 -1.20
C GLN A 172 27.96 -12.39 -2.09
N ILE A 173 27.55 -12.61 -3.33
CA ILE A 173 28.32 -13.22 -4.40
C ILE A 173 28.64 -12.15 -5.44
N GLY A 174 29.89 -11.91 -5.71
CA GLY A 174 30.33 -10.89 -6.66
C GLY A 174 31.01 -11.48 -7.91
N THR A 175 31.60 -10.59 -8.72
CA THR A 175 32.34 -10.95 -9.93
C THR A 175 33.50 -11.91 -9.66
N ALA A 176 34.19 -11.79 -8.52
CA ALA A 176 35.33 -12.63 -8.16
C ALA A 176 34.94 -14.13 -8.07
N GLN A 177 33.73 -14.44 -7.60
CA GLN A 177 33.23 -15.81 -7.52
C GLN A 177 32.72 -16.35 -8.86
N LEU A 178 32.20 -15.45 -9.72
CA LEU A 178 31.54 -15.83 -10.98
C LEU A 178 32.50 -15.97 -12.17
N ARG A 179 33.61 -15.22 -12.19
CA ARG A 179 34.57 -15.28 -13.29
C ARG A 179 35.32 -16.62 -13.31
N LEU A 180 35.59 -17.11 -14.54
CA LEU A 180 36.43 -18.28 -14.73
C LEU A 180 37.91 -17.95 -14.52
N ASN A 181 38.62 -18.82 -13.85
CA ASN A 181 40.06 -18.78 -13.78
C ASN A 181 40.68 -19.66 -14.89
N HIS A 182 42.02 -19.67 -14.99
CA HIS A 182 42.76 -20.43 -16.05
C HIS A 182 42.38 -21.93 -16.03
N THR A 183 42.41 -22.59 -14.90
CA THR A 183 42.08 -24.01 -14.74
C THR A 183 40.62 -24.30 -15.12
N GLU A 184 39.70 -23.48 -14.66
CA GLU A 184 38.25 -23.60 -14.95
C GLU A 184 37.98 -23.38 -16.44
N LEU A 185 38.69 -22.45 -17.10
CA LEU A 185 38.60 -22.18 -18.52
C LEU A 185 39.10 -23.36 -19.34
N ALA A 186 40.24 -23.98 -18.94
CA ALA A 186 40.77 -25.21 -19.58
C ALA A 186 39.79 -26.38 -19.49
N VAL A 187 39.14 -26.57 -18.32
CA VAL A 187 38.11 -27.61 -18.15
C VAL A 187 36.89 -27.33 -19.02
N TYR A 188 36.45 -26.06 -19.06
CA TYR A 188 35.29 -25.65 -19.86
C TYR A 188 35.52 -25.91 -21.36
N THR A 189 36.68 -25.48 -21.91
CA THR A 189 37.02 -25.65 -23.31
C THR A 189 37.09 -27.11 -23.69
N ASN A 190 37.71 -27.95 -22.85
CA ASN A 190 37.75 -29.40 -23.06
C ASN A 190 36.34 -30.03 -23.09
N ARG A 191 35.42 -29.60 -22.21
CA ARG A 191 34.02 -30.08 -22.24
C ARG A 191 33.25 -29.66 -23.50
N CYS A 192 33.63 -28.50 -24.07
CA CYS A 192 33.07 -28.02 -25.32
C CYS A 192 33.59 -28.81 -26.55
N GLY A 193 34.56 -29.69 -26.36
CA GLY A 193 35.16 -30.51 -27.44
C GLY A 193 36.36 -29.85 -28.11
N THR A 194 37.01 -28.89 -27.45
CA THR A 194 38.16 -28.14 -27.93
C THR A 194 39.29 -28.24 -26.92
N ALA A 195 40.41 -28.89 -27.30
CA ALA A 195 41.67 -28.78 -26.58
C ALA A 195 42.42 -27.54 -27.07
N LEU A 196 42.37 -26.44 -26.29
CA LEU A 196 43.22 -25.27 -26.52
C LEU A 196 44.57 -25.47 -25.85
N SER A 197 45.63 -24.90 -26.42
CA SER A 197 46.95 -24.86 -25.78
C SER A 197 46.90 -23.87 -24.58
N ASP A 198 47.81 -24.01 -23.63
CA ASP A 198 47.92 -23.12 -22.47
C ASP A 198 48.06 -21.66 -22.91
N GLU A 199 48.84 -21.42 -24.00
CA GLU A 199 49.03 -20.08 -24.58
C GLU A 199 47.71 -19.50 -25.16
N GLN A 200 46.88 -20.35 -25.77
CA GLN A 200 45.54 -19.96 -26.22
C GLN A 200 44.58 -19.71 -25.09
N ILE A 201 44.68 -20.47 -24.00
CA ILE A 201 43.86 -20.28 -22.80
C ILE A 201 44.28 -18.97 -22.12
N ASP A 202 45.58 -18.71 -21.99
CA ASP A 202 46.08 -17.42 -21.43
C ASP A 202 45.62 -16.23 -22.26
N THR A 203 45.69 -16.33 -23.59
CA THR A 203 45.18 -15.33 -24.51
C THR A 203 43.69 -15.10 -24.35
N LEU A 204 42.90 -16.18 -24.31
CA LEU A 204 41.44 -16.10 -24.11
C LEU A 204 41.09 -15.52 -22.74
N LEU A 205 41.82 -15.90 -21.72
CA LEU A 205 41.62 -15.39 -20.37
C LEU A 205 41.96 -13.89 -20.25
N TYR A 206 43.09 -13.48 -20.91
CA TYR A 206 43.49 -12.08 -20.94
C TYR A 206 42.42 -11.17 -21.56
N TYR A 207 41.84 -11.57 -22.72
CA TYR A 207 40.80 -10.78 -23.40
C TYR A 207 39.42 -10.88 -22.79
N SER A 208 39.08 -12.03 -22.21
CA SER A 208 37.75 -12.22 -21.59
C SER A 208 37.73 -11.85 -20.11
N GLU A 209 38.87 -11.65 -19.45
CA GLU A 209 39.01 -11.51 -18.00
C GLU A 209 38.26 -12.59 -17.21
N GLY A 210 38.02 -13.75 -17.81
CA GLY A 210 37.23 -14.84 -17.26
C GLY A 210 35.72 -14.58 -17.30
N TRP A 211 35.28 -13.57 -18.02
CA TRP A 211 33.87 -13.27 -18.25
C TRP A 211 33.23 -14.30 -19.18
N PHE A 212 32.29 -15.08 -18.66
CA PHE A 212 31.73 -16.24 -19.34
C PHE A 212 31.17 -15.93 -20.73
N SER A 213 30.41 -14.85 -20.91
CA SER A 213 29.87 -14.48 -22.22
C SER A 213 30.94 -14.09 -23.23
N ALA A 214 31.98 -13.39 -22.78
CA ALA A 214 33.11 -13.09 -23.66
C ALA A 214 33.86 -14.37 -24.06
N VAL A 215 34.07 -15.30 -23.11
CA VAL A 215 34.65 -16.63 -23.42
C VAL A 215 33.81 -17.37 -24.45
N TYR A 216 32.49 -17.46 -24.22
CA TYR A 216 31.57 -18.13 -25.13
C TYR A 216 31.60 -17.54 -26.54
N LEU A 217 31.51 -16.21 -26.66
CA LEU A 217 31.49 -15.53 -27.96
C LEU A 217 32.84 -15.67 -28.69
N ASN A 218 33.96 -15.54 -27.98
CA ASN A 218 35.29 -15.73 -28.55
C ASN A 218 35.52 -17.18 -29.03
N LEU A 219 35.06 -18.19 -28.27
CA LEU A 219 35.12 -19.59 -28.67
C LEU A 219 34.25 -19.89 -29.88
N ARG A 220 33.08 -19.25 -29.98
CA ARG A 220 32.21 -19.40 -31.16
C ARG A 220 32.84 -18.81 -32.40
N MET A 221 33.38 -17.60 -32.36
CA MET A 221 34.11 -16.97 -33.47
C MET A 221 35.32 -17.83 -33.88
N PHE A 222 36.07 -18.33 -32.91
CA PHE A 222 37.19 -19.20 -33.17
C PHE A 222 36.74 -20.53 -33.84
N SER A 223 35.62 -21.08 -33.44
CA SER A 223 35.02 -22.28 -34.06
C SER A 223 34.61 -22.09 -35.54
N GLU A 224 34.09 -20.89 -35.85
CA GLU A 224 33.58 -20.53 -37.18
C GLU A 224 34.69 -20.02 -38.10
N HIS A 225 35.63 -19.21 -37.62
CA HIS A 225 36.62 -18.49 -38.41
C HIS A 225 38.07 -18.94 -38.16
N GLY A 226 38.35 -19.70 -37.10
CA GLY A 226 39.68 -20.15 -36.72
C GLY A 226 40.62 -19.10 -36.16
N VAL A 227 40.11 -17.89 -35.88
CA VAL A 227 40.85 -16.74 -35.32
C VAL A 227 40.08 -16.16 -34.14
N LEU A 228 40.79 -15.77 -33.09
CA LEU A 228 40.20 -15.00 -31.99
C LEU A 228 39.95 -13.57 -32.43
N PRO A 229 38.80 -12.93 -32.00
CA PRO A 229 38.46 -11.56 -32.38
C PRO A 229 39.44 -10.52 -31.89
N ASP A 230 39.40 -9.31 -32.50
CA ASP A 230 40.20 -8.15 -32.09
C ASP A 230 39.80 -7.71 -30.66
N PRO A 231 40.78 -7.44 -29.79
CA PRO A 231 40.59 -7.00 -28.41
C PRO A 231 39.74 -5.74 -28.23
N ASN A 232 39.69 -4.88 -29.24
CA ASN A 232 38.97 -3.59 -29.20
C ASN A 232 37.51 -3.65 -29.67
N SER A 233 36.99 -4.84 -29.99
CA SER A 233 35.60 -4.97 -30.43
C SER A 233 34.63 -4.90 -29.27
N ASP A 234 33.60 -4.04 -29.38
CA ASP A 234 32.50 -3.99 -28.45
C ASP A 234 31.74 -5.32 -28.38
N ILE A 235 31.41 -5.80 -27.19
CA ILE A 235 30.78 -7.10 -26.98
C ILE A 235 29.43 -7.23 -27.68
N SER A 236 28.67 -6.12 -27.78
CA SER A 236 27.41 -6.10 -28.51
C SER A 236 27.60 -6.31 -29.98
N SER A 237 28.66 -5.74 -30.54
CA SER A 237 29.07 -5.96 -31.95
C SER A 237 29.50 -7.41 -32.19
N ILE A 238 30.29 -7.98 -31.26
CA ILE A 238 30.74 -9.39 -31.36
C ILE A 238 29.52 -10.31 -31.25
N PHE A 239 28.59 -10.01 -30.31
CA PHE A 239 27.36 -10.78 -30.15
C PHE A 239 26.48 -10.73 -31.39
N THR A 240 26.29 -9.56 -31.97
CA THR A 240 25.49 -9.39 -33.19
C THR A 240 26.10 -10.13 -34.34
N ALA A 241 27.41 -9.99 -34.57
CA ALA A 241 28.14 -10.70 -35.64
C ALA A 241 28.13 -12.23 -35.49
N ALA A 242 28.21 -12.72 -34.24
CA ALA A 242 28.25 -14.17 -33.99
C ALA A 242 26.86 -14.83 -33.91
N MET A 243 25.82 -14.06 -33.49
CA MET A 243 24.53 -14.67 -33.11
C MET A 243 23.36 -14.23 -34.00
N ILE A 244 23.39 -13.01 -34.52
CA ILE A 244 22.28 -12.42 -35.29
C ILE A 244 22.57 -12.39 -36.79
N ASP A 245 23.74 -11.86 -37.19
CA ASP A 245 24.06 -11.69 -38.60
C ASP A 245 24.09 -12.99 -39.44
N PRO A 246 24.50 -14.14 -38.88
CA PRO A 246 24.47 -15.41 -39.63
C PRO A 246 23.07 -15.98 -39.87
N LEU A 247 22.03 -15.43 -39.16
CA LEU A 247 20.67 -15.95 -39.28
C LEU A 247 20.01 -15.50 -40.58
N PRO A 248 19.09 -16.31 -41.14
CA PRO A 248 18.22 -15.91 -42.24
C PRO A 248 17.44 -14.64 -41.92
N GLU A 249 17.16 -13.79 -42.92
CA GLU A 249 16.48 -12.50 -42.75
C GLU A 249 15.20 -12.60 -41.93
N LYS A 250 14.33 -13.58 -42.17
CA LYS A 250 13.10 -13.81 -41.43
C LYS A 250 13.34 -14.09 -39.93
N GLN A 251 14.41 -14.83 -39.60
CA GLN A 251 14.76 -15.10 -38.20
C GLN A 251 15.33 -13.85 -37.50
N ARG A 252 16.15 -13.06 -38.22
CA ARG A 252 16.64 -11.76 -37.72
C ARG A 252 15.49 -10.80 -37.44
N GLU A 253 14.53 -10.72 -38.36
CA GLU A 253 13.34 -9.91 -38.20
C GLU A 253 12.49 -10.36 -37.00
N PHE A 254 12.27 -11.70 -36.90
CA PHE A 254 11.54 -12.26 -35.74
C PHE A 254 12.20 -11.92 -34.42
N LEU A 255 13.52 -12.05 -34.29
CA LEU A 255 14.28 -11.70 -33.11
C LEU A 255 14.16 -10.21 -32.81
N ALA A 256 14.32 -9.35 -33.81
CA ALA A 256 14.23 -7.92 -33.67
C ALA A 256 12.85 -7.47 -33.14
N VAL A 257 11.78 -8.00 -33.72
CA VAL A 257 10.39 -7.65 -33.38
C VAL A 257 9.99 -8.24 -32.02
N MET A 258 10.23 -9.52 -31.79
CA MET A 258 9.85 -10.16 -30.51
C MET A 258 10.74 -9.75 -29.35
N GLY A 259 11.91 -9.14 -29.63
CA GLY A 259 12.76 -8.49 -28.63
C GLY A 259 12.13 -7.25 -27.97
N LEU A 260 11.08 -6.69 -28.54
CA LEU A 260 10.30 -5.61 -27.91
C LEU A 260 9.52 -6.13 -26.69
N ALA A 261 9.02 -7.37 -26.77
CA ALA A 261 8.29 -7.99 -25.67
C ALA A 261 9.26 -8.52 -24.59
N ASP A 262 8.83 -8.45 -23.34
CA ASP A 262 9.57 -9.01 -22.21
C ASP A 262 9.43 -10.53 -22.17
N GLU A 263 8.19 -10.99 -22.36
CA GLU A 263 7.80 -12.38 -22.53
C GLU A 263 6.77 -12.46 -23.63
N PHE A 264 6.74 -13.58 -24.36
CA PHE A 264 5.78 -13.76 -25.44
C PHE A 264 5.38 -15.23 -25.60
N THR A 265 4.16 -15.44 -26.12
CA THR A 265 3.66 -16.76 -26.51
C THR A 265 3.74 -16.94 -28.03
N VAL A 266 3.55 -18.18 -28.50
CA VAL A 266 3.43 -18.45 -29.94
C VAL A 266 2.30 -17.64 -30.57
N GLU A 267 1.14 -17.55 -29.90
CA GLU A 267 -0.02 -16.79 -30.39
C GLU A 267 0.31 -15.30 -30.53
N MET A 268 1.00 -14.71 -29.52
CA MET A 268 1.46 -13.33 -29.59
C MET A 268 2.41 -13.12 -30.77
N ALA A 269 3.37 -14.02 -30.96
CA ALA A 269 4.32 -13.95 -32.07
C ALA A 269 3.62 -14.07 -33.44
N GLN A 270 2.66 -14.96 -33.59
CA GLN A 270 1.85 -15.11 -34.81
C GLN A 270 1.06 -13.82 -35.10
N PHE A 271 0.45 -13.20 -34.08
CA PHE A 271 -0.30 -11.98 -34.23
C PHE A 271 0.60 -10.80 -34.62
N VAL A 272 1.68 -10.55 -33.85
CA VAL A 272 2.57 -9.40 -34.07
C VAL A 272 3.30 -9.51 -35.39
N MET A 273 3.83 -10.69 -35.73
CA MET A 273 4.50 -10.93 -37.01
C MET A 273 3.52 -11.00 -38.20
N ALA A 274 2.23 -11.22 -37.94
CA ALA A 274 1.22 -11.60 -38.95
C ALA A 274 1.67 -12.82 -39.80
N ASP A 275 2.29 -13.79 -39.14
CA ASP A 275 2.79 -15.01 -39.78
C ASP A 275 2.32 -16.25 -38.98
N ALA A 276 1.45 -17.04 -39.56
CA ALA A 276 0.98 -18.29 -38.97
C ALA A 276 2.11 -19.32 -38.70
N HIS A 277 3.25 -19.17 -39.36
CA HIS A 277 4.42 -20.05 -39.20
C HIS A 277 5.45 -19.53 -38.21
N ALA A 278 5.15 -18.50 -37.40
CA ALA A 278 6.05 -17.96 -36.37
C ALA A 278 6.50 -19.02 -35.37
N GLU A 279 5.70 -20.07 -35.13
CA GLU A 279 6.07 -21.21 -34.29
C GLU A 279 7.29 -21.97 -34.85
N ASN A 280 7.37 -22.17 -36.17
CA ASN A 280 8.50 -22.83 -36.79
C ASN A 280 9.80 -22.02 -36.68
N LEU A 281 9.69 -20.69 -36.80
CA LEU A 281 10.82 -19.76 -36.58
C LEU A 281 11.31 -19.84 -35.13
N LEU A 282 10.39 -19.85 -34.19
CA LEU A 282 10.69 -19.93 -32.77
C LEU A 282 11.33 -21.28 -32.40
N ALA A 283 10.82 -22.40 -32.94
CA ALA A 283 11.38 -23.73 -32.74
C ALA A 283 12.83 -23.84 -33.28
N ALA A 284 13.07 -23.27 -34.46
CA ALA A 284 14.41 -23.22 -35.05
C ALA A 284 15.38 -22.38 -34.18
N LEU A 285 14.93 -21.23 -33.70
CA LEU A 285 15.73 -20.37 -32.83
C LEU A 285 16.01 -21.02 -31.47
N THR A 286 15.04 -21.67 -30.87
CA THR A 286 15.17 -22.32 -29.55
C THR A 286 16.14 -23.53 -29.66
N GLY A 287 16.08 -24.26 -30.75
CA GLY A 287 16.99 -25.41 -31.00
C GLY A 287 18.44 -25.03 -31.30
N GLN A 288 18.67 -23.84 -31.84
CA GLN A 288 20.00 -23.38 -32.26
C GLN A 288 20.65 -22.39 -31.26
N ASN A 289 19.88 -21.84 -30.32
CA ASN A 289 20.31 -20.67 -29.59
C ASN A 289 19.98 -20.75 -28.10
N ALA A 290 21.00 -20.82 -27.26
CA ALA A 290 20.88 -20.83 -25.79
C ALA A 290 20.31 -19.53 -25.21
N PHE A 291 20.16 -18.45 -26.00
CA PHE A 291 19.68 -17.14 -25.56
C PHE A 291 18.17 -16.95 -25.73
N VAL A 292 17.46 -17.97 -26.26
CA VAL A 292 16.00 -18.05 -26.31
C VAL A 292 15.54 -19.17 -25.39
N LYS A 293 14.85 -18.83 -24.30
CA LYS A 293 14.43 -19.81 -23.30
C LYS A 293 12.90 -19.97 -23.30
N ARG A 294 12.45 -21.22 -23.25
CA ARG A 294 11.07 -21.57 -22.94
C ARG A 294 10.92 -21.60 -21.43
N LEU A 295 9.90 -20.92 -20.89
CA LEU A 295 9.65 -20.85 -19.46
C LEU A 295 9.02 -22.17 -18.93
N PRO A 296 9.01 -22.37 -17.59
CA PRO A 296 8.47 -23.59 -16.98
C PRO A 296 6.99 -23.87 -17.24
N ASP A 297 6.21 -22.85 -17.61
CA ASP A 297 4.81 -22.99 -18.01
C ASP A 297 4.61 -23.72 -19.33
N GLY A 298 5.70 -23.92 -20.07
CA GLY A 298 5.71 -24.62 -21.34
C GLY A 298 5.04 -23.88 -22.51
N ALA A 299 4.57 -22.64 -22.32
CA ALA A 299 3.89 -21.85 -23.33
C ALA A 299 4.58 -20.51 -23.63
N THR A 300 5.28 -19.95 -22.63
CA THR A 300 5.90 -18.64 -22.71
C THR A 300 7.38 -18.73 -23.05
N TYR A 301 7.87 -17.80 -23.83
CA TYR A 301 9.26 -17.66 -24.23
C TYR A 301 9.82 -16.33 -23.78
N ARG A 302 11.13 -16.30 -23.52
CA ARG A 302 11.88 -15.10 -23.16
C ARG A 302 13.24 -15.11 -23.82
N PHE A 303 13.66 -13.93 -24.26
CA PHE A 303 15.03 -13.75 -24.70
C PHE A 303 15.95 -13.45 -23.50
N HIS A 304 17.16 -13.98 -23.54
CA HIS A 304 18.21 -13.52 -22.67
C HIS A 304 18.46 -12.02 -22.91
N HIS A 305 18.74 -11.25 -21.87
CA HIS A 305 18.83 -9.79 -21.99
C HIS A 305 19.86 -9.31 -23.05
N MET A 306 20.99 -10.00 -23.23
CA MET A 306 21.92 -9.69 -24.33
C MET A 306 21.27 -9.82 -25.70
N MET A 307 20.54 -10.93 -25.94
CA MET A 307 19.77 -11.10 -27.17
C MET A 307 18.72 -10.00 -27.32
N LYS A 308 18.05 -9.63 -26.25
CA LYS A 308 17.05 -8.57 -26.25
C LYS A 308 17.64 -7.19 -26.58
N GLU A 309 18.80 -6.84 -26.00
CA GLU A 309 19.50 -5.57 -26.31
C GLU A 309 19.94 -5.52 -27.79
N CYS A 310 20.55 -6.58 -28.31
CA CYS A 310 20.92 -6.65 -29.72
C CYS A 310 19.71 -6.70 -30.66
N ALA A 311 18.63 -7.42 -30.28
CA ALA A 311 17.38 -7.43 -31.01
C ALA A 311 16.74 -6.05 -31.09
N LEU A 312 16.72 -5.30 -29.98
CA LEU A 312 16.22 -3.92 -29.93
C LEU A 312 17.06 -3.01 -30.85
N HIS A 313 18.39 -3.14 -30.84
CA HIS A 313 19.26 -2.38 -31.74
C HIS A 313 18.97 -2.70 -33.21
N THR A 314 18.77 -3.98 -33.53
CA THR A 314 18.38 -4.45 -34.87
C THR A 314 17.02 -3.88 -35.25
N PHE A 315 16.04 -3.86 -34.33
CA PHE A 315 14.71 -3.28 -34.56
C PHE A 315 14.79 -1.78 -34.87
N LEU A 316 15.57 -1.03 -34.09
CA LEU A 316 15.73 0.41 -34.29
C LEU A 316 16.45 0.77 -35.61
N SER A 317 17.20 -0.18 -36.21
CA SER A 317 17.81 -0.03 -37.54
C SER A 317 16.85 -0.30 -38.70
N MET A 318 15.67 -0.87 -38.43
CA MET A 318 14.63 -1.10 -39.45
C MET A 318 14.04 0.20 -39.98
N PRO A 319 13.43 0.20 -41.18
CA PRO A 319 12.66 1.34 -41.68
C PRO A 319 11.54 1.73 -40.69
N LYS A 320 11.33 3.03 -40.50
CA LYS A 320 10.35 3.57 -39.53
C LYS A 320 8.93 3.03 -39.77
N GLU A 321 8.53 2.87 -41.01
CA GLU A 321 7.23 2.33 -41.38
C GLU A 321 7.02 0.91 -40.83
N ARG A 322 8.06 0.08 -40.87
CA ARG A 322 8.01 -1.28 -40.30
C ARG A 322 7.97 -1.26 -38.77
N GLN A 323 8.79 -0.40 -38.16
CA GLN A 323 8.77 -0.20 -36.71
C GLN A 323 7.37 0.17 -36.23
N THR A 324 6.72 1.12 -36.91
CA THR A 324 5.35 1.60 -36.59
C THR A 324 4.31 0.46 -36.66
N VAL A 325 4.37 -0.38 -37.70
CA VAL A 325 3.46 -1.51 -37.86
C VAL A 325 3.60 -2.51 -36.73
N TYR A 326 4.83 -2.91 -36.39
CA TYR A 326 5.07 -3.92 -35.35
C TYR A 326 4.73 -3.40 -33.95
N ARG A 327 5.10 -2.15 -33.61
CA ARG A 327 4.70 -1.54 -32.33
C ARG A 327 3.19 -1.38 -32.23
N GLY A 328 2.53 -1.00 -33.31
CA GLY A 328 1.07 -0.90 -33.34
C GLY A 328 0.38 -2.23 -33.06
N ARG A 329 0.84 -3.33 -33.71
CA ARG A 329 0.32 -4.68 -33.45
C ARG A 329 0.58 -5.12 -32.02
N LEU A 330 1.77 -4.84 -31.49
CA LEU A 330 2.13 -5.19 -30.12
C LEU A 330 1.24 -4.43 -29.13
N GLY A 331 1.00 -3.15 -29.35
CA GLY A 331 0.07 -2.34 -28.56
C GLY A 331 -1.35 -2.91 -28.56
N ILE A 332 -1.87 -3.27 -29.74
CA ILE A 332 -3.20 -3.90 -29.88
C ILE A 332 -3.25 -5.24 -29.12
N TRP A 333 -2.23 -6.08 -29.25
CA TRP A 333 -2.17 -7.33 -28.51
C TRP A 333 -2.27 -7.12 -27.00
N TYR A 334 -1.48 -6.19 -26.46
CA TYR A 334 -1.51 -5.85 -25.04
C TYR A 334 -2.86 -5.28 -24.59
N GLU A 335 -3.48 -4.44 -25.42
CA GLU A 335 -4.80 -3.84 -25.14
C GLU A 335 -5.89 -4.91 -25.08
N ASP A 336 -5.93 -5.84 -26.04
CA ASP A 336 -6.90 -6.95 -26.10
C ASP A 336 -6.75 -7.90 -24.91
N HIS A 337 -5.53 -8.05 -24.38
CA HIS A 337 -5.24 -8.87 -23.19
C HIS A 337 -5.30 -8.07 -21.88
N ARG A 338 -5.85 -6.83 -21.89
CA ARG A 338 -5.98 -5.93 -20.73
C ARG A 338 -4.66 -5.58 -20.03
N LEU A 339 -3.56 -5.65 -20.75
CA LEU A 339 -2.24 -5.23 -20.30
C LEU A 339 -2.03 -3.75 -20.63
N TYR A 340 -2.90 -2.90 -20.13
CA TYR A 340 -3.04 -1.49 -20.53
C TYR A 340 -1.76 -0.67 -20.39
N LEU A 341 -0.95 -0.88 -19.33
CA LEU A 341 0.33 -0.18 -19.17
C LEU A 341 1.33 -0.49 -20.28
N HIS A 342 1.40 -1.77 -20.72
CA HIS A 342 2.25 -2.17 -21.83
C HIS A 342 1.73 -1.57 -23.13
N ALA A 343 0.41 -1.63 -23.36
CA ALA A 343 -0.22 -1.02 -24.54
C ALA A 343 0.08 0.48 -24.65
N MET A 344 -0.13 1.23 -23.56
CA MET A 344 0.15 2.67 -23.50
C MET A 344 1.63 2.98 -23.78
N THR A 345 2.54 2.15 -23.28
CA THR A 345 3.98 2.31 -23.49
C THR A 345 4.32 2.14 -24.98
N GLU A 346 3.81 1.10 -25.64
CA GLU A 346 4.06 0.84 -27.06
C GLU A 346 3.41 1.91 -27.95
N TYR A 347 2.20 2.32 -27.66
CA TYR A 347 1.52 3.39 -28.40
C TYR A 347 2.27 4.73 -28.28
N ARG A 348 2.74 5.09 -27.08
CA ARG A 348 3.57 6.29 -26.88
C ARG A 348 4.86 6.23 -27.69
N GLN A 349 5.60 5.10 -27.62
CA GLN A 349 6.85 4.93 -28.36
C GLN A 349 6.62 4.93 -29.88
N ASN A 350 5.43 4.58 -30.30
CA ASN A 350 5.01 4.60 -31.70
C ASN A 350 4.50 5.99 -32.15
N GLY A 351 4.33 6.94 -31.24
CA GLY A 351 3.71 8.23 -31.50
C GLY A 351 2.19 8.15 -31.74
N ASP A 352 1.57 7.02 -31.43
CA ASP A 352 0.12 6.83 -31.55
C ASP A 352 -0.60 7.26 -30.27
N TYR A 353 -0.63 8.59 -30.07
CA TYR A 353 -1.26 9.18 -28.88
C TYR A 353 -2.78 8.98 -28.86
N ASP A 354 -3.41 8.79 -30.03
CA ASP A 354 -4.86 8.49 -30.12
C ASP A 354 -5.16 7.13 -29.46
N ALA A 355 -4.44 6.08 -29.82
CA ALA A 355 -4.59 4.77 -29.20
C ALA A 355 -4.20 4.78 -27.72
N MET A 356 -3.14 5.52 -27.34
CA MET A 356 -2.72 5.69 -25.95
C MET A 356 -3.85 6.30 -25.08
N LEU A 357 -4.50 7.36 -25.57
CA LEU A 357 -5.58 8.05 -24.83
C LEU A 357 -6.86 7.21 -24.78
N ARG A 358 -7.19 6.45 -25.84
CA ARG A 358 -8.30 5.48 -25.80
C ARG A 358 -8.06 4.38 -24.75
N THR A 359 -6.83 3.89 -24.68
CA THR A 359 -6.46 2.87 -23.67
C THR A 359 -6.57 3.46 -22.25
N LEU A 360 -6.16 4.70 -22.05
CA LEU A 360 -6.33 5.42 -20.80
C LEU A 360 -7.81 5.54 -20.39
N GLN A 361 -8.71 5.79 -21.33
CA GLN A 361 -10.16 5.84 -21.08
C GLN A 361 -10.71 4.47 -20.63
N LYS A 362 -10.27 3.37 -21.27
CA LYS A 362 -10.70 2.00 -20.91
C LYS A 362 -10.29 1.61 -19.49
N ASP A 363 -9.14 2.05 -19.06
CA ASP A 363 -8.61 1.82 -17.71
C ASP A 363 -9.23 2.76 -16.66
N ALA A 364 -9.93 3.81 -17.08
CA ALA A 364 -10.42 4.89 -16.22
C ALA A 364 -9.35 5.50 -15.29
N GLY A 365 -8.08 5.40 -15.67
CA GLY A 365 -6.94 5.94 -14.93
C GLY A 365 -6.53 5.13 -13.69
N ILE A 366 -7.02 3.90 -13.52
CA ILE A 366 -6.68 3.03 -12.39
C ILE A 366 -5.16 2.81 -12.32
N LEU A 367 -4.55 2.49 -13.45
CA LEU A 367 -3.12 2.20 -13.57
C LEU A 367 -2.23 3.46 -13.57
N LEU A 368 -2.80 4.66 -13.79
CA LEU A 368 -2.03 5.91 -13.67
C LEU A 368 -1.44 6.11 -12.28
N SER A 369 -2.11 5.64 -11.25
CA SER A 369 -1.61 5.71 -9.87
C SER A 369 -0.31 4.90 -9.66
N SER A 370 -0.04 3.91 -10.51
CA SER A 370 1.18 3.09 -10.48
C SER A 370 2.35 3.74 -11.22
N LEU A 371 2.09 4.75 -12.07
CA LEU A 371 3.12 5.49 -12.78
C LEU A 371 3.65 6.65 -11.93
N HIS A 372 4.93 6.99 -12.17
CA HIS A 372 5.47 8.19 -11.56
C HIS A 372 4.86 9.43 -12.22
N PRO A 373 4.36 10.45 -11.46
CA PRO A 373 3.72 11.63 -12.03
C PRO A 373 4.51 12.32 -13.15
N LYS A 374 5.86 12.37 -13.03
CA LYS A 374 6.73 12.94 -14.05
C LYS A 374 6.66 12.20 -15.40
N ALA A 375 6.48 10.88 -15.37
CA ALA A 375 6.38 10.09 -16.60
C ALA A 375 5.07 10.40 -17.36
N VAL A 376 3.98 10.59 -16.62
CA VAL A 376 2.69 10.99 -17.21
C VAL A 376 2.73 12.41 -17.75
N LEU A 377 3.33 13.36 -17.01
CA LEU A 377 3.50 14.72 -17.47
C LEU A 377 4.34 14.79 -18.77
N ALA A 378 5.46 14.04 -18.82
CA ALA A 378 6.28 13.95 -20.03
C ALA A 378 5.48 13.39 -21.22
N ALA A 379 4.65 12.38 -21.00
CA ALA A 379 3.79 11.82 -22.06
C ALA A 379 2.73 12.84 -22.54
N LEU A 380 2.21 13.67 -21.64
CA LEU A 380 1.28 14.75 -21.99
C LEU A 380 1.95 15.88 -22.77
N ASP A 381 3.19 16.24 -22.39
CA ASP A 381 3.96 17.27 -23.07
C ASP A 381 4.37 16.84 -24.49
N GLU A 382 4.56 15.54 -24.73
CA GLU A 382 4.81 14.96 -26.04
C GLU A 382 3.54 14.85 -26.90
N CYS A 383 2.36 14.74 -26.27
CA CYS A 383 1.10 14.55 -26.96
C CYS A 383 0.63 15.85 -27.65
N PRO A 384 0.33 15.83 -28.97
CA PRO A 384 -0.21 17.01 -29.63
C PRO A 384 -1.54 17.47 -29.00
N ALA A 385 -1.67 18.75 -28.71
CA ALA A 385 -2.86 19.31 -28.06
C ALA A 385 -4.16 19.01 -28.81
N ALA A 386 -4.12 18.97 -30.14
CA ALA A 386 -5.28 18.61 -30.96
C ALA A 386 -5.73 17.14 -30.76
N VAL A 387 -4.79 16.22 -30.58
CA VAL A 387 -5.10 14.81 -30.28
C VAL A 387 -5.67 14.70 -28.87
N LEU A 388 -5.07 15.38 -27.90
CA LEU A 388 -5.58 15.38 -26.52
C LEU A 388 -7.01 15.96 -26.47
N ALA A 389 -7.28 17.06 -27.19
CA ALA A 389 -8.59 17.70 -27.26
C ALA A 389 -9.67 16.78 -27.90
N SER A 390 -9.29 15.85 -28.76
CA SER A 390 -10.21 14.86 -29.34
C SER A 390 -10.64 13.75 -28.37
N HIS A 391 -10.01 13.68 -27.17
CA HIS A 391 -10.27 12.68 -26.13
C HIS A 391 -10.76 13.30 -24.80
N PRO A 392 -11.95 13.90 -24.75
CA PRO A 392 -12.43 14.61 -23.56
C PRO A 392 -12.56 13.71 -22.32
N LEU A 393 -12.89 12.43 -22.47
CA LEU A 393 -12.92 11.49 -21.36
C LEU A 393 -11.51 11.22 -20.76
N ALA A 394 -10.49 11.14 -21.61
CA ALA A 394 -9.10 11.02 -21.14
C ALA A 394 -8.66 12.28 -20.39
N ILE A 395 -9.08 13.47 -20.82
CA ILE A 395 -8.80 14.72 -20.11
C ILE A 395 -9.42 14.70 -18.71
N LEU A 396 -10.67 14.26 -18.56
CA LEU A 396 -11.31 14.11 -17.23
C LEU A 396 -10.53 13.18 -16.30
N VAL A 397 -10.10 12.03 -16.80
CA VAL A 397 -9.28 11.08 -16.05
C VAL A 397 -7.95 11.70 -15.62
N LEU A 398 -7.31 12.45 -16.52
CA LEU A 398 -6.06 13.16 -16.23
C LEU A 398 -6.25 14.30 -15.23
N MET A 399 -7.34 15.08 -15.33
CA MET A 399 -7.68 16.11 -14.33
C MET A 399 -7.81 15.51 -12.94
N ARG A 400 -8.50 14.38 -12.80
CA ARG A 400 -8.61 13.65 -11.52
C ARG A 400 -7.24 13.21 -10.99
N SER A 401 -6.37 12.72 -11.86
CA SER A 401 -5.02 12.31 -11.49
C SER A 401 -4.15 13.50 -11.05
N MET A 402 -4.28 14.66 -11.74
CA MET A 402 -3.58 15.90 -11.37
C MET A 402 -4.03 16.39 -9.99
N PHE A 403 -5.33 16.30 -9.66
CA PHE A 403 -5.81 16.58 -8.32
C PHE A 403 -5.15 15.68 -7.27
N ASN A 404 -5.14 14.37 -7.49
CA ASN A 404 -4.52 13.40 -6.57
C ASN A 404 -3.02 13.67 -6.36
N TRP A 405 -2.31 14.13 -7.39
CA TRP A 405 -0.88 14.48 -7.34
C TRP A 405 -0.62 15.93 -6.93
N ARG A 406 -1.67 16.70 -6.56
CA ARG A 406 -1.61 18.10 -6.16
C ARG A 406 -1.02 19.04 -7.23
N ASN A 407 -1.14 18.68 -8.49
CA ASN A 407 -0.74 19.51 -9.62
C ASN A 407 -1.93 20.34 -10.12
N ILE A 408 -2.39 21.26 -9.29
CA ILE A 408 -3.57 22.09 -9.58
C ILE A 408 -3.40 22.97 -10.81
N PRO A 409 -2.21 23.60 -11.07
CA PRO A 409 -2.02 24.37 -12.31
C PRO A 409 -2.30 23.53 -13.57
N LYS A 410 -1.77 22.30 -13.66
CA LYS A 410 -1.99 21.42 -14.82
C LYS A 410 -3.45 20.94 -14.91
N MET A 411 -4.08 20.71 -13.77
CA MET A 411 -5.52 20.38 -13.71
C MET A 411 -6.38 21.50 -14.33
N LEU A 412 -6.09 22.77 -14.01
CA LEU A 412 -6.81 23.92 -14.56
C LEU A 412 -6.53 24.12 -16.06
N GLU A 413 -5.30 23.92 -16.51
CA GLU A 413 -4.95 23.92 -17.93
C GLU A 413 -5.76 22.87 -18.71
N LEU A 414 -5.82 21.64 -18.19
CA LEU A 414 -6.61 20.56 -18.79
C LEU A 414 -8.10 20.86 -18.79
N LYS A 415 -8.63 21.53 -17.76
CA LYS A 415 -10.01 22.00 -17.71
C LYS A 415 -10.32 22.98 -18.86
N GLU A 416 -9.49 24.00 -19.07
CA GLU A 416 -9.69 24.97 -20.15
C GLU A 416 -9.63 24.29 -21.52
N LEU A 417 -8.68 23.37 -21.73
CA LEU A 417 -8.62 22.55 -22.93
C LEU A 417 -9.90 21.73 -23.14
N LEU A 418 -10.40 21.09 -22.08
CA LEU A 418 -11.65 20.30 -22.11
C LEU A 418 -12.84 21.16 -22.53
N LEU A 419 -13.02 22.32 -21.90
CA LEU A 419 -14.17 23.20 -22.18
C LEU A 419 -14.13 23.73 -23.61
N THR A 420 -12.95 24.10 -24.11
CA THR A 420 -12.73 24.50 -25.49
C THR A 420 -13.07 23.34 -26.44
N ALA A 421 -12.53 22.15 -26.19
CA ALA A 421 -12.77 20.96 -27.01
C ALA A 421 -14.27 20.59 -27.07
N ILE A 422 -14.99 20.67 -25.94
CA ILE A 422 -16.44 20.43 -25.90
C ILE A 422 -17.22 21.47 -26.72
N SER A 423 -16.80 22.74 -26.66
CA SER A 423 -17.52 23.81 -27.39
C SER A 423 -17.33 23.70 -28.90
N GLU A 424 -16.13 23.39 -29.35
CA GLU A 424 -15.75 23.30 -30.77
C GLU A 424 -16.16 21.99 -31.43
N ASN A 425 -16.32 20.91 -30.67
CA ASN A 425 -16.69 19.60 -31.23
C ASN A 425 -18.16 19.57 -31.64
N THR A 426 -18.41 19.62 -32.95
CA THR A 426 -19.75 19.55 -33.54
C THR A 426 -20.33 18.14 -33.66
N ALA A 427 -19.49 17.11 -33.49
CA ALA A 427 -19.91 15.71 -33.53
C ALA A 427 -20.57 15.24 -32.21
N LEU A 428 -20.31 15.91 -31.10
CA LEU A 428 -20.94 15.61 -29.83
C LEU A 428 -22.37 16.15 -29.76
N SER A 429 -23.28 15.29 -29.35
CA SER A 429 -24.66 15.67 -29.01
C SER A 429 -24.71 16.64 -27.81
N ALA A 430 -25.81 17.35 -27.68
CA ALA A 430 -26.03 18.23 -26.51
C ALA A 430 -25.94 17.48 -25.18
N GLN A 431 -26.40 16.22 -25.15
CA GLN A 431 -26.36 15.37 -23.97
C GLN A 431 -24.92 14.95 -23.61
N GLU A 432 -24.14 14.52 -24.62
CA GLU A 432 -22.71 14.17 -24.40
C GLU A 432 -21.89 15.38 -23.92
N LYS A 433 -22.16 16.56 -24.50
CA LYS A 433 -21.56 17.80 -23.99
C LYS A 433 -21.97 18.11 -22.54
N GLY A 434 -23.21 17.84 -22.18
CA GLY A 434 -23.73 17.97 -20.83
C GLY A 434 -23.04 16.99 -19.87
N ASP A 435 -22.91 15.73 -20.26
CA ASP A 435 -22.24 14.69 -19.47
C ASP A 435 -20.79 15.06 -19.18
N LEU A 436 -20.05 15.55 -20.17
CA LEU A 436 -18.64 15.95 -20.02
C LEU A 436 -18.46 17.18 -19.14
N ARG A 437 -19.32 18.21 -19.33
CA ARG A 437 -19.30 19.42 -18.48
C ARG A 437 -19.68 19.11 -17.05
N GLY A 438 -20.73 18.30 -16.85
CA GLY A 438 -21.15 17.89 -15.52
C GLY A 438 -20.07 17.10 -14.79
N GLU A 439 -19.38 16.18 -15.48
CA GLU A 439 -18.28 15.45 -14.85
C GLU A 439 -17.07 16.35 -14.58
N CYS A 440 -16.82 17.36 -15.41
CA CYS A 440 -15.85 18.41 -15.12
C CYS A 440 -16.20 19.17 -13.84
N ASP A 441 -17.47 19.61 -13.67
CA ASP A 441 -17.95 20.29 -12.47
C ASP A 441 -17.78 19.39 -11.24
N LEU A 442 -18.08 18.10 -11.35
CA LEU A 442 -17.86 17.13 -10.29
C LEU A 442 -16.39 17.04 -9.88
N ILE A 443 -15.45 16.97 -10.83
CA ILE A 443 -14.02 16.93 -10.53
C ILE A 443 -13.56 18.26 -9.89
N MET A 444 -14.07 19.39 -10.39
CA MET A 444 -13.75 20.71 -9.84
C MET A 444 -14.27 20.89 -8.40
N SER A 445 -15.34 20.18 -8.00
CA SER A 445 -15.85 20.23 -6.64
C SER A 445 -14.83 19.72 -5.61
N PHE A 446 -13.86 18.89 -5.99
CA PHE A 446 -12.81 18.43 -5.10
C PHE A 446 -11.87 19.55 -4.64
N LEU A 447 -11.76 20.65 -5.40
CA LEU A 447 -10.99 21.83 -4.95
C LEU A 447 -11.67 22.60 -3.82
N CYS A 448 -12.97 22.41 -3.66
CA CYS A 448 -13.78 23.00 -2.57
C CYS A 448 -13.79 22.11 -1.32
N TYR A 449 -13.20 20.97 -1.36
CA TYR A 449 -13.18 19.74 -0.54
C TYR A 449 -13.93 19.76 0.82
N ASN A 450 -14.01 20.84 1.57
CA ASN A 450 -14.77 20.97 2.82
C ASN A 450 -15.78 22.15 2.83
N ASP A 451 -15.92 22.87 1.72
CA ASP A 451 -16.98 23.86 1.55
C ASP A 451 -18.21 23.19 0.93
N ILE A 452 -19.08 22.67 1.78
CA ILE A 452 -20.25 21.91 1.31
C ILE A 452 -21.17 22.77 0.44
N SER A 453 -21.31 24.08 0.70
CA SER A 453 -22.11 24.97 -0.12
C SER A 453 -21.51 25.20 -1.51
N ALA A 454 -20.18 25.35 -1.59
CA ALA A 454 -19.49 25.44 -2.89
C ALA A 454 -19.54 24.10 -3.65
N MET A 455 -19.33 22.99 -2.96
CA MET A 455 -19.45 21.63 -3.53
C MET A 455 -20.89 21.38 -4.03
N SER A 456 -21.89 21.73 -3.27
CA SER A 456 -23.30 21.55 -3.60
C SER A 456 -23.70 22.26 -4.89
N ARG A 457 -23.24 23.49 -5.10
CA ARG A 457 -23.47 24.20 -6.36
C ARG A 457 -22.95 23.42 -7.57
N LEU A 458 -21.75 22.87 -7.46
CA LEU A 458 -21.14 22.07 -8.52
C LEU A 458 -21.81 20.72 -8.69
N HIS A 459 -22.19 20.04 -7.59
CA HIS A 459 -22.91 18.76 -7.64
C HIS A 459 -24.30 18.90 -8.25
N ARG A 460 -25.04 19.97 -7.94
CA ARG A 460 -26.35 20.27 -8.55
C ARG A 460 -26.17 20.56 -10.04
N SER A 461 -25.17 21.37 -10.43
CA SER A 461 -24.83 21.64 -11.82
C SER A 461 -24.52 20.34 -12.57
N ALA A 462 -23.65 19.51 -12.01
CA ALA A 462 -23.29 18.21 -12.58
C ALA A 462 -24.51 17.28 -12.72
N SER A 463 -25.29 17.14 -11.64
CA SER A 463 -26.50 16.30 -11.61
C SER A 463 -27.58 16.72 -12.61
N ALA A 464 -27.70 18.02 -12.90
CA ALA A 464 -28.61 18.54 -13.89
C ALA A 464 -28.17 18.28 -15.33
N GLN A 465 -26.85 18.22 -15.58
CA GLN A 465 -26.29 18.04 -16.92
C GLN A 465 -26.06 16.57 -17.28
N MET A 466 -25.72 15.72 -16.29
CA MET A 466 -25.30 14.34 -16.53
C MET A 466 -26.48 13.36 -16.66
N SER A 467 -26.45 12.55 -17.71
CA SER A 467 -27.37 11.42 -17.93
C SER A 467 -26.76 10.06 -17.52
N ARG A 468 -25.44 10.01 -17.33
CA ARG A 468 -24.69 8.82 -16.96
C ARG A 468 -23.93 9.01 -15.64
N LYS A 469 -23.45 7.91 -15.09
CA LYS A 469 -22.53 7.97 -13.95
C LYS A 469 -21.16 8.49 -14.38
N ALA A 470 -20.47 9.16 -13.47
CA ALA A 470 -19.10 9.61 -13.67
C ALA A 470 -18.17 8.41 -13.84
N ILE A 471 -17.27 8.49 -14.79
CA ILE A 471 -16.21 7.48 -15.00
C ILE A 471 -15.00 7.73 -14.06
N SER A 472 -14.80 8.99 -13.67
CA SER A 472 -13.68 9.42 -12.84
C SER A 472 -13.84 9.06 -11.35
N ILE A 473 -15.00 8.57 -10.91
CA ILE A 473 -15.30 8.19 -9.53
C ILE A 473 -15.53 6.69 -9.43
N GLN A 474 -14.78 6.03 -8.56
CA GLN A 474 -15.00 4.64 -8.20
C GLN A 474 -15.86 4.56 -6.93
N SER A 475 -16.97 3.82 -6.97
CA SER A 475 -17.91 3.71 -5.85
C SER A 475 -17.32 3.15 -4.56
N GLY A 476 -16.29 2.30 -4.66
CA GLY A 476 -15.55 1.74 -3.52
C GLY A 476 -14.41 2.62 -3.01
N GLY A 477 -14.21 3.82 -3.55
CA GLY A 477 -13.16 4.74 -3.15
C GLY A 477 -13.40 5.40 -1.79
N GLY A 478 -12.36 6.08 -1.24
CA GLY A 478 -12.48 6.83 0.01
C GLY A 478 -13.19 8.17 -0.19
N TRP A 479 -14.34 8.36 0.44
CA TRP A 479 -15.10 9.60 0.35
C TRP A 479 -14.57 10.70 1.28
N THR A 480 -14.12 10.34 2.50
CA THR A 480 -13.66 11.29 3.52
C THR A 480 -12.18 11.65 3.43
N PHE A 481 -11.50 11.30 2.36
CA PHE A 481 -10.04 11.51 2.19
C PHE A 481 -9.20 10.97 3.37
N GLY A 482 -9.67 9.91 4.03
CA GLY A 482 -9.00 9.29 5.18
C GLY A 482 -9.32 9.96 6.52
N SER A 483 -10.29 10.87 6.60
CA SER A 483 -10.86 11.32 7.86
C SER A 483 -11.74 10.22 8.48
N PRO A 484 -11.67 9.98 9.80
CA PRO A 484 -12.56 9.05 10.48
C PRO A 484 -13.95 9.65 10.77
N SER A 485 -14.18 10.93 10.48
CA SER A 485 -15.40 11.66 10.78
C SER A 485 -15.80 12.55 9.61
N VAL A 486 -17.06 12.54 9.27
CA VAL A 486 -17.65 13.42 8.26
C VAL A 486 -17.72 14.84 8.79
N LEU A 487 -18.21 15.03 10.04
CA LEU A 487 -18.36 16.34 10.62
C LEU A 487 -17.02 17.05 10.85
N MET A 488 -15.97 16.34 11.29
CA MET A 488 -14.63 16.93 11.42
C MET A 488 -14.11 17.50 10.10
N MET A 489 -14.53 16.91 8.99
CA MET A 489 -14.12 17.35 7.67
C MET A 489 -14.90 18.56 7.18
N PHE A 490 -16.19 18.67 7.47
CA PHE A 490 -17.07 19.68 6.88
C PHE A 490 -17.46 20.82 7.82
N TYR A 491 -17.22 20.74 9.13
CA TYR A 491 -17.48 21.82 10.05
C TYR A 491 -16.40 22.90 9.97
N ARG A 492 -16.75 24.04 9.36
CA ARG A 492 -15.81 25.11 8.97
C ARG A 492 -15.70 26.24 9.96
N ALA A 493 -16.80 26.62 10.62
CA ALA A 493 -16.79 27.74 11.56
C ALA A 493 -17.84 27.55 12.66
N PRO A 494 -17.57 28.11 13.87
CA PRO A 494 -18.56 28.15 14.95
C PRO A 494 -19.86 28.83 14.53
N GLY A 495 -20.99 28.20 14.85
CA GLY A 495 -22.33 28.70 14.54
C GLY A 495 -22.88 28.28 13.16
N GLU A 496 -22.11 27.60 12.35
CA GLU A 496 -22.54 27.18 11.01
C GLU A 496 -23.09 25.73 10.94
N LEU A 497 -23.12 25.01 12.06
CA LEU A 497 -23.50 23.59 12.08
C LEU A 497 -24.84 23.30 11.38
N GLN A 498 -25.89 24.07 11.70
CA GLN A 498 -27.22 23.82 11.17
C GLN A 498 -27.31 24.07 9.66
N SER A 499 -26.63 25.12 9.16
CA SER A 499 -26.56 25.42 7.73
C SER A 499 -25.79 24.37 6.97
N GLU A 500 -24.67 23.86 7.54
CA GLU A 500 -23.86 22.82 6.93
C GLU A 500 -24.58 21.46 6.89
N LEU A 501 -25.32 21.10 7.95
CA LEU A 501 -26.15 19.90 7.97
C LEU A 501 -27.27 19.96 6.90
N ALA A 502 -27.97 21.10 6.81
CA ALA A 502 -29.03 21.30 5.83
C ALA A 502 -28.48 21.22 4.39
N GLU A 503 -27.33 21.84 4.15
CA GLU A 503 -26.70 21.82 2.83
C GLU A 503 -26.17 20.42 2.47
N MET A 504 -25.67 19.65 3.44
CA MET A 504 -25.25 18.27 3.25
C MET A 504 -26.45 17.39 2.85
N ASP A 505 -27.57 17.51 3.56
CA ASP A 505 -28.80 16.77 3.24
C ASP A 505 -29.31 17.07 1.82
N GLU A 506 -29.18 18.32 1.39
CA GLU A 506 -29.63 18.76 0.06
C GLU A 506 -28.64 18.41 -1.05
N CYS A 507 -27.35 18.41 -0.75
CA CYS A 507 -26.26 18.13 -1.71
C CYS A 507 -26.16 16.64 -2.06
N MET A 508 -26.21 15.75 -1.08
CA MET A 508 -25.84 14.35 -1.26
C MET A 508 -26.73 13.58 -2.25
N PRO A 509 -28.03 13.78 -2.35
CA PRO A 509 -28.85 13.13 -3.38
C PRO A 509 -28.38 13.43 -4.83
N HIS A 510 -27.93 14.67 -5.08
CA HIS A 510 -27.38 15.07 -6.38
C HIS A 510 -26.06 14.37 -6.67
N TYR A 511 -25.20 14.26 -5.65
CA TYR A 511 -23.93 13.55 -5.74
C TYR A 511 -24.12 12.05 -5.97
N TYR A 512 -25.00 11.38 -5.21
CA TYR A 512 -25.28 9.94 -5.34
C TYR A 512 -25.78 9.56 -6.72
N LYS A 513 -26.65 10.37 -7.31
CA LYS A 513 -27.19 10.15 -8.65
C LYS A 513 -26.09 9.97 -9.71
N ILE A 514 -25.03 10.80 -9.63
CA ILE A 514 -23.98 10.85 -10.66
C ILE A 514 -22.74 10.01 -10.32
N THR A 515 -22.62 9.53 -9.07
CA THR A 515 -21.43 8.76 -8.62
C THR A 515 -21.72 7.29 -8.30
N GLY A 516 -22.96 6.84 -8.50
CA GLY A 516 -23.32 5.46 -8.15
C GLY A 516 -23.32 5.20 -6.66
N ASN A 517 -23.84 6.14 -5.88
CA ASN A 517 -23.96 6.11 -4.43
C ASN A 517 -22.62 6.15 -3.66
N HIS A 518 -21.53 6.66 -4.26
CA HIS A 518 -20.27 6.85 -3.54
C HIS A 518 -20.48 7.75 -2.31
N GLY A 519 -20.01 7.32 -1.14
CA GLY A 519 -20.19 8.05 0.12
C GLY A 519 -21.61 8.00 0.71
N GLN A 520 -22.47 7.06 0.27
CA GLN A 520 -23.85 6.95 0.75
C GLN A 520 -23.91 6.85 2.27
N GLY A 521 -24.78 7.65 2.87
CA GLY A 521 -24.96 7.74 4.32
C GLY A 521 -24.17 8.88 4.97
N ALA A 522 -23.35 9.63 4.22
CA ALA A 522 -22.54 10.72 4.77
C ALA A 522 -23.37 11.77 5.50
N GLU A 523 -24.54 12.18 4.95
CA GLU A 523 -25.46 13.14 5.55
C GLU A 523 -26.04 12.63 6.88
N THR A 524 -26.33 11.33 6.94
CA THR A 524 -26.89 10.71 8.15
C THR A 524 -25.81 10.55 9.22
N ILE A 525 -24.58 10.17 8.83
CA ILE A 525 -23.43 10.10 9.74
C ILE A 525 -23.15 11.49 10.31
N MET A 526 -23.15 12.54 9.48
CA MET A 526 -22.88 13.90 9.91
C MET A 526 -23.91 14.38 10.96
N ARG A 527 -25.21 14.05 10.76
CA ARG A 527 -26.26 14.33 11.78
C ARG A 527 -26.03 13.55 13.06
N ALA A 528 -25.68 12.27 12.96
CA ALA A 528 -25.39 11.43 14.12
C ALA A 528 -24.20 11.98 14.92
N GLU A 529 -23.14 12.40 14.24
CA GLU A 529 -21.95 13.02 14.85
C GLU A 529 -22.30 14.37 15.51
N ALA A 530 -23.12 15.20 14.87
CA ALA A 530 -23.57 16.47 15.43
C ALA A 530 -24.39 16.26 16.70
N ALA A 531 -25.38 15.36 16.70
CA ALA A 531 -26.18 15.02 17.86
C ALA A 531 -25.30 14.49 19.01
N PHE A 532 -24.32 13.65 18.69
CA PHE A 532 -23.34 13.14 19.67
C PHE A 532 -22.53 14.28 20.30
N LEU A 533 -21.93 15.15 19.49
CA LEU A 533 -21.10 16.22 20.01
C LEU A 533 -21.87 17.21 20.89
N GLN A 534 -23.18 17.37 20.65
CA GLN A 534 -24.10 18.14 21.47
C GLN A 534 -24.55 17.41 22.74
N GLY A 535 -24.13 16.15 22.96
CA GLY A 535 -24.57 15.35 24.12
C GLY A 535 -25.98 14.76 24.00
N ARG A 536 -26.61 14.83 22.82
CA ARG A 536 -27.92 14.22 22.53
C ARG A 536 -27.74 12.75 22.15
N LEU A 537 -27.35 11.92 23.15
CA LEU A 537 -26.87 10.55 22.97
C LEU A 537 -27.90 9.63 22.31
N THR A 538 -29.18 9.80 22.65
CA THR A 538 -30.28 8.98 22.07
C THR A 538 -30.46 9.30 20.58
N ASP A 539 -30.50 10.60 20.22
CA ASP A 539 -30.62 11.01 18.83
C ASP A 539 -29.43 10.54 18.00
N ALA A 540 -28.23 10.65 18.57
CA ALA A 540 -26.99 10.16 17.94
C ALA A 540 -27.07 8.64 17.65
N HIS A 541 -27.60 7.84 18.58
CA HIS A 541 -27.78 6.39 18.39
C HIS A 541 -28.80 6.11 17.28
N ILE A 542 -29.93 6.78 17.24
CA ILE A 542 -30.97 6.59 16.21
C ILE A 542 -30.43 6.91 14.83
N GLU A 543 -29.75 8.06 14.68
CA GLU A 543 -29.16 8.46 13.40
C GLU A 543 -28.02 7.51 12.98
N LEU A 544 -27.22 7.01 13.94
CA LEU A 544 -26.16 6.04 13.66
C LEU A 544 -26.72 4.71 13.14
N GLU A 545 -27.77 4.16 13.75
CA GLU A 545 -28.44 2.95 13.26
C GLU A 545 -29.02 3.16 11.84
N SER A 546 -29.60 4.32 11.57
CA SER A 546 -30.08 4.70 10.25
C SER A 546 -28.94 4.75 9.22
N ALA A 547 -27.79 5.31 9.60
CA ALA A 547 -26.60 5.36 8.74
C ALA A 547 -26.06 3.96 8.44
N CYS A 548 -25.93 3.11 9.46
CA CYS A 548 -25.47 1.72 9.31
C CYS A 548 -26.37 0.93 8.35
N ALA A 549 -27.69 1.07 8.45
CA ALA A 549 -28.60 0.39 7.56
C ALA A 549 -28.42 0.79 6.08
N ARG A 550 -28.16 2.08 5.83
CA ARG A 550 -27.94 2.60 4.47
C ARG A 550 -26.63 2.13 3.85
N ILE A 551 -25.58 1.93 4.67
CA ILE A 551 -24.25 1.56 4.23
C ILE A 551 -24.15 0.07 3.92
N GLN A 552 -24.85 -0.80 4.66
CA GLN A 552 -24.77 -2.26 4.51
C GLN A 552 -25.06 -2.76 3.09
N ASP A 553 -25.92 -2.07 2.36
CA ASP A 553 -26.31 -2.46 1.00
C ASP A 553 -25.26 -2.17 -0.08
N ASN A 554 -24.23 -1.38 0.19
CA ASN A 554 -23.33 -0.83 -0.83
C ASN A 554 -21.82 -1.13 -0.66
N GLY A 555 -21.41 -1.85 0.38
CA GLY A 555 -20.02 -2.27 0.57
C GLY A 555 -19.00 -1.13 0.75
N GLN A 556 -19.40 0.02 1.31
CA GLN A 556 -18.55 1.20 1.47
C GLN A 556 -17.78 1.18 2.77
N ALA A 557 -16.62 0.52 2.79
CA ALA A 557 -15.77 0.37 3.97
C ALA A 557 -15.40 1.71 4.64
N ASN A 558 -15.16 2.77 3.87
CA ASN A 558 -14.86 4.09 4.42
C ASN A 558 -15.99 4.62 5.31
N MET A 559 -17.24 4.55 4.83
CA MET A 559 -18.39 5.04 5.58
C MET A 559 -18.69 4.17 6.80
N ALA A 560 -18.49 2.85 6.69
CA ALA A 560 -18.59 1.93 7.81
C ALA A 560 -17.58 2.27 8.92
N LEU A 561 -16.35 2.64 8.57
CA LEU A 561 -15.34 3.08 9.52
C LEU A 561 -15.70 4.41 10.20
N CYS A 562 -16.38 5.33 9.52
CA CYS A 562 -16.91 6.55 10.16
C CYS A 562 -18.01 6.19 11.18
N CYS A 563 -18.91 5.26 10.86
CA CYS A 563 -19.89 4.75 11.83
C CYS A 563 -19.20 4.08 13.03
N ASP A 564 -18.18 3.27 12.82
CA ASP A 564 -17.41 2.62 13.88
C ASP A 564 -16.77 3.66 14.81
N PHE A 565 -16.17 4.72 14.25
CA PHE A 565 -15.55 5.80 15.03
C PHE A 565 -16.56 6.48 15.95
N LEU A 566 -17.74 6.79 15.43
CA LEU A 566 -18.81 7.34 16.23
C LEU A 566 -19.32 6.35 17.28
N ALA A 567 -19.60 5.10 16.88
CA ALA A 567 -20.16 4.08 17.75
C ALA A 567 -19.28 3.81 18.97
N TRP A 568 -17.98 3.66 18.76
CA TRP A 568 -17.06 3.36 19.87
C TRP A 568 -16.87 4.56 20.80
N ARG A 569 -16.90 5.79 20.28
CA ARG A 569 -16.93 6.99 21.11
C ARG A 569 -18.24 7.09 21.91
N LEU A 570 -19.37 6.87 21.26
CA LEU A 570 -20.70 6.89 21.88
C LEU A 570 -20.83 5.85 23.02
N SER A 571 -20.22 4.67 22.86
CA SER A 571 -20.20 3.59 23.86
C SER A 571 -19.54 4.03 25.18
N LEU A 572 -18.71 5.08 25.19
CA LEU A 572 -18.12 5.63 26.41
C LEU A 572 -19.13 6.41 27.26
N PHE A 573 -20.23 6.88 26.66
CA PHE A 573 -21.23 7.74 27.32
C PHE A 573 -22.58 7.05 27.55
N ALA A 574 -22.96 6.13 26.66
CA ALA A 574 -24.24 5.42 26.72
C ALA A 574 -24.07 3.91 26.56
N GLU A 575 -25.00 3.14 27.16
CA GLU A 575 -25.08 1.72 26.86
C GLU A 575 -25.71 1.54 25.48
N MET A 576 -25.02 0.86 24.59
CA MET A 576 -25.49 0.58 23.26
C MET A 576 -25.02 -0.78 22.79
N LYS A 577 -25.83 -1.42 21.98
CA LYS A 577 -25.43 -2.60 21.22
C LYS A 577 -25.00 -2.12 19.84
N TYR A 578 -23.78 -2.39 19.48
CA TYR A 578 -23.28 -2.10 18.14
C TYR A 578 -22.96 -3.43 17.44
N HIS A 579 -23.25 -3.52 16.16
CA HIS A 579 -23.22 -4.77 15.39
C HIS A 579 -21.80 -5.28 15.10
N CYS A 580 -20.76 -4.48 15.35
CA CYS A 580 -19.39 -4.81 15.02
C CYS A 580 -18.43 -4.43 16.16
N THR A 581 -17.61 -5.35 16.59
CA THR A 581 -16.53 -5.08 17.53
C THR A 581 -15.27 -4.61 16.80
N LEU A 582 -14.32 -4.00 17.54
CA LEU A 582 -13.00 -3.63 17.01
C LEU A 582 -12.27 -4.82 16.37
N ALA A 583 -12.31 -5.98 17.01
CA ALA A 583 -11.63 -7.18 16.53
C ALA A 583 -12.27 -7.73 15.24
N GLU A 584 -13.60 -7.78 15.17
CA GLU A 584 -14.33 -8.22 13.99
C GLU A 584 -14.08 -7.32 12.79
N ARG A 585 -14.12 -5.97 12.98
CA ARG A 585 -13.81 -5.02 11.92
C ARG A 585 -12.38 -5.17 11.45
N HIS A 586 -11.42 -5.32 12.36
CA HIS A 586 -10.03 -5.55 12.00
C HIS A 586 -9.85 -6.82 11.15
N ALA A 587 -10.46 -7.93 11.59
CA ALA A 587 -10.41 -9.19 10.85
C ALA A 587 -11.08 -9.10 9.46
N GLU A 588 -12.16 -8.33 9.33
CA GLU A 588 -12.79 -8.06 8.03
C GLU A 588 -11.87 -7.26 7.10
N LEU A 589 -11.28 -6.17 7.61
CA LEU A 589 -10.37 -5.32 6.83
C LEU A 589 -9.08 -6.03 6.42
N LEU A 590 -8.57 -6.92 7.28
CA LEU A 590 -7.44 -7.78 6.92
C LEU A 590 -7.79 -8.68 5.72
N ARG A 591 -8.99 -9.25 5.68
CA ARG A 591 -9.46 -10.05 4.53
C ARG A 591 -9.62 -9.24 3.25
N GLN A 592 -9.91 -7.93 3.35
CA GLN A 592 -10.00 -7.03 2.21
C GLN A 592 -8.65 -6.56 1.68
N HIS A 593 -7.54 -6.80 2.40
CA HIS A 593 -6.16 -6.44 2.04
C HIS A 593 -5.96 -4.97 1.62
N ASN A 594 -6.81 -4.07 2.12
CA ASN A 594 -6.76 -2.65 1.79
C ASN A 594 -6.04 -1.86 2.89
N ALA A 595 -4.79 -1.47 2.60
CA ALA A 595 -3.94 -0.75 3.54
C ALA A 595 -4.53 0.60 3.98
N SER A 596 -5.26 1.31 3.11
CA SER A 596 -5.86 2.59 3.45
C SER A 596 -6.93 2.45 4.52
N TRP A 597 -7.75 1.41 4.44
CA TRP A 597 -8.77 1.13 5.46
C TRP A 597 -8.15 0.65 6.78
N LEU A 598 -7.11 -0.15 6.73
CA LEU A 598 -6.36 -0.55 7.91
C LEU A 598 -5.67 0.64 8.60
N ASN A 599 -5.13 1.57 7.84
CA ASN A 599 -4.56 2.81 8.39
C ASN A 599 -5.64 3.66 9.09
N LEU A 600 -6.83 3.78 8.50
CA LEU A 600 -7.96 4.49 9.10
C LEU A 600 -8.45 3.77 10.35
N TRP A 601 -8.59 2.43 10.32
CA TRP A 601 -8.92 1.62 11.49
C TRP A 601 -7.89 1.80 12.62
N ASN A 602 -6.59 1.80 12.30
CA ASN A 602 -5.53 2.05 13.28
C ASN A 602 -5.69 3.40 13.97
N ALA A 603 -6.09 4.45 13.22
CA ALA A 603 -6.34 5.76 13.79
C ALA A 603 -7.56 5.74 14.74
N ILE A 604 -8.65 5.11 14.32
CA ILE A 604 -9.88 4.96 15.10
C ILE A 604 -9.62 4.18 16.39
N ALA A 605 -8.94 3.03 16.28
CA ALA A 605 -8.57 2.22 17.44
C ALA A 605 -7.63 2.96 18.39
N ALA A 606 -6.65 3.72 17.84
CA ALA A 606 -5.73 4.53 18.63
C ALA A 606 -6.46 5.59 19.44
N TYR A 607 -7.41 6.32 18.83
CA TYR A 607 -8.22 7.31 19.53
C TYR A 607 -9.05 6.70 20.66
N TYR A 608 -9.76 5.59 20.35
CA TYR A 608 -10.60 4.90 21.33
C TYR A 608 -9.80 4.37 22.52
N TYR A 609 -8.69 3.67 22.27
CA TYR A 609 -7.84 3.16 23.36
C TYR A 609 -7.13 4.26 24.13
N ALA A 610 -6.80 5.38 23.50
CA ALA A 610 -6.26 6.55 24.18
C ALA A 610 -7.30 7.17 25.15
N LEU A 611 -8.58 7.29 24.75
CA LEU A 611 -9.66 7.75 25.62
C LEU A 611 -9.89 6.79 26.80
N LEU A 612 -9.71 5.50 26.62
CA LEU A 612 -9.76 4.49 27.68
C LEU A 612 -8.52 4.48 28.58
N GLY A 613 -7.41 5.10 28.16
CA GLY A 613 -6.12 5.00 28.84
C GLY A 613 -5.39 3.67 28.66
N LYS A 614 -5.81 2.81 27.70
CA LYS A 614 -5.22 1.49 27.40
C LYS A 614 -4.09 1.62 26.39
N THR A 615 -2.96 2.20 26.83
CA THR A 615 -1.82 2.52 25.95
C THR A 615 -1.14 1.30 25.35
N ASP A 616 -1.23 0.13 26.00
CA ASP A 616 -0.73 -1.16 25.52
C ASP A 616 -1.50 -1.68 24.29
N LYS A 617 -2.78 -1.33 24.16
CA LYS A 617 -3.66 -1.72 23.05
C LYS A 617 -3.62 -0.75 21.85
N ILE A 618 -2.96 0.39 22.00
CA ILE A 618 -2.83 1.35 20.90
C ILE A 618 -1.98 0.72 19.77
N PRO A 619 -2.45 0.77 18.51
CA PRO A 619 -1.69 0.29 17.37
C PRO A 619 -0.28 0.85 17.31
N GLU A 620 0.71 0.00 16.98
CA GLU A 620 2.14 0.31 17.08
C GLU A 620 2.55 1.59 16.34
N VAL A 621 1.94 1.86 15.19
CA VAL A 621 2.24 3.05 14.38
C VAL A 621 1.96 4.36 15.13
N PHE A 622 0.90 4.38 15.94
CA PHE A 622 0.55 5.51 16.81
C PHE A 622 1.32 5.48 18.11
N ARG A 623 1.44 4.31 18.74
CA ARG A 623 2.17 4.14 19.99
C ARG A 623 3.64 4.56 19.88
N ALA A 624 4.27 4.25 18.75
CA ALA A 624 5.66 4.62 18.45
C ALA A 624 5.81 5.95 17.70
N HIS A 625 4.74 6.71 17.50
CA HIS A 625 4.74 7.99 16.80
C HIS A 625 5.35 7.96 15.40
N ARG A 626 5.06 6.90 14.61
CA ARG A 626 5.63 6.67 13.28
C ARG A 626 4.70 7.10 12.14
N LEU A 627 3.86 8.12 12.32
CA LEU A 627 2.91 8.58 11.27
C LEU A 627 3.59 9.00 9.96
N SER A 628 4.87 9.39 9.99
CA SER A 628 5.63 9.69 8.78
C SER A 628 5.81 8.49 7.85
N THR A 629 5.61 7.26 8.33
CA THR A 629 5.68 6.03 7.55
C THR A 629 4.35 5.65 6.91
N VAL A 630 3.26 6.33 7.27
CA VAL A 630 1.90 6.05 6.81
C VAL A 630 1.50 7.05 5.72
N HIS A 631 1.00 6.54 4.61
CA HIS A 631 0.45 7.40 3.58
C HIS A 631 -0.94 7.91 4.00
N THR A 632 -1.05 9.21 4.22
CA THR A 632 -2.33 9.88 4.50
C THR A 632 -2.59 10.95 3.45
N LEU A 633 -3.83 11.02 2.96
CA LEU A 633 -4.24 12.08 2.06
C LEU A 633 -4.22 13.43 2.81
N ALA A 634 -3.84 14.49 2.10
CA ALA A 634 -3.67 15.81 2.72
C ALA A 634 -4.90 16.31 3.49
N PRO A 635 -6.13 16.19 2.96
CA PRO A 635 -7.31 16.67 3.68
C PRO A 635 -7.58 15.93 4.99
N GLY A 636 -7.33 14.62 5.07
CA GLY A 636 -7.54 13.84 6.30
C GLY A 636 -6.41 13.94 7.32
N LYS A 637 -5.25 14.45 6.92
CA LYS A 637 -4.06 14.47 7.78
C LYS A 637 -4.24 15.22 9.12
N PRO A 638 -4.89 16.41 9.19
CA PRO A 638 -5.09 17.09 10.47
C PRO A 638 -5.87 16.28 11.49
N MET A 639 -6.86 15.48 11.06
CA MET A 639 -7.63 14.58 11.92
C MET A 639 -6.76 13.47 12.50
N ILE A 640 -5.90 12.88 11.67
CA ILE A 640 -4.97 11.83 12.10
C ILE A 640 -3.92 12.40 13.08
N GLU A 641 -3.41 13.62 12.84
CA GLU A 641 -2.47 14.28 13.75
C GLU A 641 -3.14 14.68 15.07
N MET A 642 -4.43 15.04 15.07
CA MET A 642 -5.23 15.28 16.29
C MET A 642 -5.41 13.98 17.10
N ILE A 643 -5.62 12.85 16.43
CA ILE A 643 -5.64 11.53 17.08
C ILE A 643 -4.29 11.20 17.71
N GLU A 644 -3.18 11.49 17.05
CA GLU A 644 -1.84 11.30 17.62
C GLU A 644 -1.62 12.16 18.87
N ASN A 645 -2.18 13.37 18.93
CA ASN A 645 -2.16 14.18 20.14
C ASN A 645 -2.92 13.50 21.30
N GLN A 646 -4.08 12.89 21.03
CA GLN A 646 -4.84 12.15 22.04
C GLN A 646 -4.03 10.95 22.57
N VAL A 647 -3.28 10.28 21.72
CA VAL A 647 -2.34 9.20 22.11
C VAL A 647 -1.24 9.78 23.00
N GLY A 648 -0.64 10.91 22.62
CA GLY A 648 0.38 11.60 23.42
C GLY A 648 -0.13 11.94 24.82
N LEU A 649 -1.38 12.45 24.95
CA LEU A 649 -2.00 12.70 26.26
C LEU A 649 -2.11 11.42 27.09
N ALA A 650 -2.57 10.32 26.48
CA ALA A 650 -2.72 9.03 27.17
C ALA A 650 -1.38 8.45 27.63
N GLN A 651 -0.31 8.70 26.89
CA GLN A 651 1.06 8.26 27.21
C GLN A 651 1.80 9.20 28.18
N GLY A 652 1.25 10.39 28.47
CA GLY A 652 1.89 11.39 29.31
C GLY A 652 2.93 12.24 28.58
N ASP A 653 2.98 12.20 27.26
CA ASP A 653 3.91 13.02 26.45
C ASP A 653 3.35 14.42 26.18
N TYR A 654 3.07 15.14 27.26
CA TYR A 654 2.42 16.46 27.24
C TYR A 654 3.23 17.52 26.50
N ALA A 655 4.56 17.47 26.64
CA ALA A 655 5.45 18.41 25.96
C ALA A 655 5.36 18.29 24.43
N ARG A 656 5.23 17.08 23.92
CA ARG A 656 5.04 16.81 22.49
C ARG A 656 3.70 17.37 21.98
N VAL A 657 2.63 17.17 22.73
CA VAL A 657 1.29 17.71 22.37
C VAL A 657 1.36 19.23 22.24
N ILE A 658 1.93 19.92 23.22
CA ILE A 658 2.09 21.38 23.22
C ILE A 658 2.99 21.83 22.06
N GLY A 659 4.14 21.19 21.86
CA GLY A 659 5.11 21.58 20.83
C GLY A 659 4.59 21.47 19.40
N ARG A 660 3.51 20.70 19.17
CA ARG A 660 2.88 20.54 17.85
C ARG A 660 1.65 21.44 17.63
N SER A 661 1.06 21.97 18.72
CA SER A 661 -0.26 22.60 18.70
C SER A 661 -0.32 23.82 17.79
N GLU A 662 0.65 24.73 17.85
CA GLU A 662 0.66 25.94 17.05
C GLU A 662 0.66 25.64 15.55
N ARG A 663 1.53 24.73 15.11
CA ARG A 663 1.60 24.29 13.70
C ARG A 663 0.27 23.66 13.27
N LEU A 664 -0.31 22.81 14.10
CA LEU A 664 -1.57 22.11 13.77
C LEU A 664 -2.74 23.09 13.70
N LEU A 665 -2.83 24.05 14.63
CA LEU A 665 -3.85 25.09 14.61
C LEU A 665 -3.74 25.95 13.36
N ALA A 666 -2.53 26.36 12.95
CA ALA A 666 -2.33 27.11 11.71
C ALA A 666 -2.76 26.31 10.46
N VAL A 667 -2.52 25.00 10.44
CA VAL A 667 -3.01 24.13 9.35
C VAL A 667 -4.54 24.05 9.37
N CYS A 668 -5.17 23.90 10.54
CA CYS A 668 -6.62 23.84 10.65
C CYS A 668 -7.28 25.17 10.24
N GLU A 669 -6.68 26.30 10.58
CA GLU A 669 -7.14 27.63 10.16
C GLU A 669 -7.10 27.76 8.64
N GLY A 670 -5.96 27.45 8.02
CA GLY A 670 -5.78 27.50 6.57
C GLY A 670 -6.68 26.52 5.79
N MET A 671 -7.12 25.42 6.42
CA MET A 671 -8.00 24.41 5.85
C MET A 671 -9.47 24.55 6.31
N HIS A 672 -9.79 25.51 7.14
CA HIS A 672 -11.12 25.71 7.74
C HIS A 672 -11.66 24.47 8.47
N TYR A 673 -10.85 23.85 9.33
CA TYR A 673 -11.24 22.70 10.16
C TYR A 673 -11.48 23.12 11.61
N ALA A 674 -12.60 23.84 11.85
CA ALA A 674 -12.89 24.43 13.15
C ALA A 674 -13.07 23.36 14.26
N LEU A 675 -13.73 22.25 13.98
CA LEU A 675 -13.92 21.17 14.95
C LEU A 675 -12.59 20.51 15.34
N VAL A 676 -11.70 20.30 14.38
CA VAL A 676 -10.36 19.73 14.63
C VAL A 676 -9.52 20.71 15.46
N ALA A 677 -9.58 22.01 15.12
CA ALA A 677 -8.90 23.05 15.90
C ALA A 677 -9.39 23.07 17.37
N MET A 678 -10.70 22.93 17.58
CA MET A 678 -11.30 22.83 18.93
C MET A 678 -10.72 21.62 19.70
N HIS A 679 -10.68 20.43 19.10
CA HIS A 679 -10.07 19.26 19.72
C HIS A 679 -8.60 19.50 20.08
N ILE A 680 -7.80 20.12 19.19
CA ILE A 680 -6.39 20.43 19.44
C ILE A 680 -6.25 21.42 20.61
N ARG A 681 -7.10 22.45 20.72
CA ARG A 681 -7.12 23.39 21.87
C ARG A 681 -7.43 22.68 23.17
N ILE A 682 -8.43 21.80 23.19
CA ILE A 682 -8.82 20.99 24.36
C ILE A 682 -7.63 20.08 24.78
N GLN A 683 -7.00 19.42 23.84
CA GLN A 683 -5.83 18.55 24.09
C GLN A 683 -4.63 19.37 24.60
N THR A 684 -4.44 20.57 24.08
CA THR A 684 -3.37 21.48 24.51
C THR A 684 -3.63 22.00 25.90
N ALA A 685 -4.89 22.38 26.22
CA ALA A 685 -5.30 22.77 27.59
C ALA A 685 -5.05 21.63 28.59
N ALA A 686 -5.44 20.39 28.23
CA ALA A 686 -5.17 19.20 29.02
C ALA A 686 -3.66 18.98 29.26
N ALA A 687 -2.84 19.13 28.24
CA ALA A 687 -1.40 18.98 28.36
C ALA A 687 -0.74 20.06 29.22
N TYR A 688 -1.16 21.33 29.10
CA TYR A 688 -0.70 22.43 29.98
C TYR A 688 -1.07 22.20 31.44
N GLU A 689 -2.31 21.78 31.71
CA GLU A 689 -2.78 21.50 33.06
C GLU A 689 -1.95 20.40 33.71
N MET A 690 -1.67 19.31 32.99
CA MET A 690 -0.87 18.20 33.48
C MET A 690 0.61 18.57 33.73
N LEU A 691 1.11 19.67 33.15
CA LEU A 691 2.43 20.25 33.43
C LEU A 691 2.39 21.38 34.49
N GLY A 692 1.24 21.64 35.12
CA GLY A 692 1.08 22.70 36.12
C GLY A 692 1.11 24.11 35.54
N LYS A 693 0.90 24.29 34.24
CA LYS A 693 0.82 25.55 33.52
C LYS A 693 -0.64 26.01 33.43
N HIS A 694 -1.21 26.34 34.61
CA HIS A 694 -2.65 26.53 34.74
C HIS A 694 -3.20 27.72 33.94
N ALA A 695 -2.46 28.83 33.88
CA ALA A 695 -2.89 30.01 33.12
C ALA A 695 -2.97 29.76 31.61
N GLU A 696 -1.97 29.09 31.06
CA GLU A 696 -1.96 28.70 29.65
C GLU A 696 -3.04 27.65 29.34
N ALA A 697 -3.29 26.74 30.29
CA ALA A 697 -4.38 25.77 30.19
C ALA A 697 -5.75 26.44 30.13
N GLN A 698 -6.01 27.42 31.03
CA GLN A 698 -7.23 28.18 31.03
C GLN A 698 -7.44 28.96 29.73
N ALA A 699 -6.41 29.62 29.20
CA ALA A 699 -6.51 30.38 27.96
C ALA A 699 -6.93 29.50 26.77
N GLN A 700 -6.37 28.28 26.64
CA GLN A 700 -6.76 27.34 25.59
C GLN A 700 -8.17 26.81 25.80
N LEU A 701 -8.56 26.51 27.02
CA LEU A 701 -9.91 26.05 27.36
C LEU A 701 -10.97 27.14 27.12
N ASP A 702 -10.70 28.40 27.45
CA ASP A 702 -11.62 29.53 27.21
C ASP A 702 -11.91 29.68 25.71
N GLN A 703 -10.89 29.65 24.89
CA GLN A 703 -11.07 29.74 23.45
C GLN A 703 -11.89 28.55 22.91
N ALA A 704 -11.57 27.33 23.39
CA ALA A 704 -12.31 26.15 22.95
C ALA A 704 -13.79 26.20 23.37
N LEU A 705 -14.11 26.67 24.56
CA LEU A 705 -15.48 26.83 25.04
C LEU A 705 -16.23 27.94 24.25
N THR A 706 -15.55 29.04 23.91
CA THR A 706 -16.09 30.08 23.06
C THR A 706 -16.45 29.57 21.67
N ASP A 707 -15.56 28.76 21.09
CA ASP A 707 -15.77 28.13 19.77
C ASP A 707 -16.89 27.09 19.79
N ALA A 708 -17.12 26.42 20.94
CA ALA A 708 -18.14 25.37 21.09
C ALA A 708 -19.55 25.88 21.37
N GLU A 709 -19.68 27.06 22.01
CA GLU A 709 -20.92 27.59 22.54
C GLU A 709 -22.01 27.77 21.46
N PRO A 710 -21.74 28.36 20.27
CA PRO A 710 -22.77 28.60 19.27
C PRO A 710 -23.50 27.35 18.80
N ASP A 711 -22.81 26.19 18.76
CA ASP A 711 -23.35 24.91 18.26
C ASP A 711 -23.62 23.91 19.40
N GLY A 712 -23.36 24.30 20.66
CA GLY A 712 -23.63 23.49 21.83
C GLY A 712 -22.78 22.23 21.96
N PHE A 713 -21.51 22.24 21.52
CA PHE A 713 -20.64 21.10 21.63
C PHE A 713 -20.12 20.89 23.05
N VAL A 714 -20.32 19.71 23.61
CA VAL A 714 -19.93 19.32 24.96
C VAL A 714 -19.04 18.08 25.01
N ILE A 715 -19.23 17.13 24.09
CA ILE A 715 -18.55 15.84 24.14
C ILE A 715 -17.01 15.94 24.00
N PRO A 716 -16.41 16.80 23.15
CA PRO A 716 -14.95 16.91 23.05
C PRO A 716 -14.29 17.24 24.40
N PHE A 717 -14.94 18.02 25.24
CA PHE A 717 -14.49 18.33 26.60
C PHE A 717 -14.71 17.15 27.56
N ALA A 718 -15.89 16.52 27.49
CA ALA A 718 -16.23 15.38 28.33
C ALA A 718 -15.31 14.15 28.05
N GLU A 719 -14.88 13.93 26.81
CA GLU A 719 -13.88 12.91 26.45
C GLU A 719 -12.55 13.11 27.19
N ASN A 720 -12.16 14.36 27.43
CA ASN A 720 -10.93 14.76 28.08
C ASN A 720 -11.12 15.21 29.55
N TYR A 721 -12.30 14.93 30.13
CA TYR A 721 -12.69 15.37 31.46
C TYR A 721 -11.65 15.06 32.54
N ARG A 722 -11.05 13.88 32.55
CA ARG A 722 -10.04 13.48 33.55
C ARG A 722 -8.83 14.41 33.62
N TYR A 723 -8.48 15.10 32.53
CA TYR A 723 -7.40 16.09 32.49
C TYR A 723 -7.91 17.49 32.78
N LEU A 724 -9.16 17.80 32.37
CA LEU A 724 -9.74 19.12 32.46
C LEU A 724 -10.52 19.38 33.78
N LYS A 725 -10.72 18.33 34.59
CA LYS A 725 -11.52 18.42 35.82
C LYS A 725 -11.13 19.59 36.72
N PRO A 726 -9.85 19.88 37.03
CA PRO A 726 -9.49 21.04 37.87
C PRO A 726 -9.96 22.35 37.26
N LEU A 727 -9.71 22.57 35.97
CA LEU A 727 -10.09 23.77 35.24
C LEU A 727 -11.61 24.00 35.17
N LEU A 728 -12.38 22.92 35.01
CA LEU A 728 -13.84 22.98 34.88
C LEU A 728 -14.52 23.17 36.21
N THR A 729 -13.98 22.60 37.32
CA THR A 729 -14.58 22.76 38.67
C THR A 729 -14.39 24.12 39.27
N GLU A 730 -13.43 24.90 38.83
CA GLU A 730 -13.20 26.29 39.23
C GLU A 730 -14.18 27.27 38.59
N ARG A 731 -14.94 26.85 37.59
CA ARG A 731 -15.89 27.66 36.85
C ARG A 731 -17.30 27.61 37.48
N LEU A 732 -18.14 28.56 37.08
CA LEU A 732 -19.57 28.50 37.40
C LEU A 732 -20.17 27.25 36.72
N GLN A 733 -20.66 26.32 37.53
CA GLN A 733 -21.23 25.05 37.10
C GLN A 733 -22.67 25.22 36.60
N THR A 734 -22.86 26.03 35.56
CA THR A 734 -24.16 26.30 34.94
C THR A 734 -24.09 26.09 33.44
N GLY A 735 -25.21 25.80 32.80
CA GLY A 735 -25.31 25.66 31.35
C GLY A 735 -24.36 24.58 30.79
N THR A 736 -23.60 24.91 29.75
CA THR A 736 -22.69 24.06 29.04
C THR A 736 -21.62 23.40 29.94
N VAL A 737 -21.05 24.13 30.88
CA VAL A 737 -20.02 23.62 31.80
C VAL A 737 -20.60 22.53 32.72
N ALA A 738 -21.81 22.72 33.24
CA ALA A 738 -22.47 21.71 34.09
C ALA A 738 -22.71 20.40 33.28
N GLN A 739 -23.17 20.51 32.02
CA GLN A 739 -23.40 19.37 31.15
C GLN A 739 -22.09 18.65 30.82
N ILE A 740 -21.01 19.37 30.57
CA ILE A 740 -19.67 18.77 30.34
C ILE A 740 -19.22 17.97 31.56
N ILE A 741 -19.40 18.52 32.77
CA ILE A 741 -19.02 17.85 34.03
C ILE A 741 -19.86 16.58 34.22
N GLU A 742 -21.18 16.66 34.06
CA GLU A 742 -22.11 15.52 34.21
C GLU A 742 -21.71 14.37 33.23
N LEU A 743 -21.57 14.69 31.96
CA LEU A 743 -21.19 13.72 30.93
C LEU A 743 -19.78 13.16 31.17
N GLY A 744 -18.84 14.01 31.53
CA GLY A 744 -17.47 13.60 31.84
C GLY A 744 -17.40 12.63 33.02
N GLU A 745 -18.10 12.91 34.11
CA GLU A 745 -18.17 12.01 35.27
C GLU A 745 -18.86 10.68 34.94
N ALA A 746 -19.94 10.74 34.15
CA ALA A 746 -20.61 9.54 33.68
C ALA A 746 -19.69 8.69 32.81
N ALA A 747 -18.94 9.29 31.88
CA ALA A 747 -17.98 8.62 31.05
C ALA A 747 -16.82 7.98 31.85
N GLU A 748 -16.26 8.67 32.83
CA GLU A 748 -15.19 8.12 33.68
C GLU A 748 -15.68 6.95 34.53
N ARG A 749 -16.93 7.03 35.09
CA ARG A 749 -17.53 5.86 35.75
C ARG A 749 -17.68 4.67 34.82
N ARG A 750 -18.13 4.91 33.58
CA ARG A 750 -18.31 3.87 32.59
C ARG A 750 -17.01 3.25 32.12
N LYS A 751 -15.98 4.06 31.86
CA LYS A 751 -14.61 3.61 31.49
C LYS A 751 -14.03 2.67 32.52
N ALA A 752 -14.30 2.93 33.82
CA ALA A 752 -13.88 2.03 34.89
C ALA A 752 -14.49 0.61 34.78
N GLY A 753 -15.69 0.48 34.18
CA GLY A 753 -16.33 -0.79 33.89
C GLY A 753 -15.67 -1.59 32.75
N PHE A 754 -15.00 -0.94 31.79
CA PHE A 754 -14.29 -1.61 30.70
C PHE A 754 -12.98 -2.31 31.13
N ASP A 755 -12.51 -2.06 32.36
CA ASP A 755 -11.36 -2.77 32.95
C ASP A 755 -11.75 -4.04 33.69
N ARG A 756 -13.05 -4.38 33.69
CA ARG A 756 -13.56 -5.57 34.38
C ARG A 756 -13.17 -6.82 33.60
N PRO A 757 -12.46 -7.77 34.21
CA PRO A 757 -12.24 -9.10 33.60
C PRO A 757 -13.56 -9.78 33.25
N GLU A 758 -13.61 -10.49 32.11
CA GLU A 758 -14.80 -11.19 31.64
C GLU A 758 -15.36 -12.16 32.70
N ALA A 759 -14.48 -12.83 33.44
CA ALA A 759 -14.83 -13.70 34.56
C ALA A 759 -15.62 -12.98 35.67
N LEU A 760 -15.56 -11.68 35.77
CA LEU A 760 -16.26 -10.85 36.75
C LEU A 760 -17.46 -10.09 36.17
N SER A 761 -17.83 -10.35 34.91
CA SER A 761 -18.92 -9.64 34.20
C SER A 761 -20.29 -9.80 34.86
N ALA A 762 -20.54 -10.92 35.58
CA ALA A 762 -21.78 -11.18 36.28
C ALA A 762 -22.02 -10.29 37.53
N LEU A 763 -21.00 -9.53 37.98
CA LEU A 763 -21.11 -8.65 39.16
C LEU A 763 -21.78 -7.33 38.78
N THR A 764 -22.53 -6.74 39.71
CA THR A 764 -22.98 -5.36 39.61
C THR A 764 -21.79 -4.37 39.81
N GLU A 765 -21.95 -3.12 39.44
CA GLU A 765 -20.96 -2.07 39.70
C GLU A 765 -20.51 -1.99 41.17
N ARG A 766 -21.50 -2.08 42.09
CA ARG A 766 -21.24 -2.03 43.53
C ARG A 766 -20.49 -3.26 44.02
N GLU A 767 -20.82 -4.45 43.52
CA GLU A 767 -20.14 -5.67 43.84
C GLU A 767 -18.69 -5.66 43.28
N TYR A 768 -18.49 -5.16 42.08
CA TYR A 768 -17.15 -5.04 41.49
C TYR A 768 -16.28 -3.98 42.24
N GLU A 769 -16.86 -2.88 42.69
CA GLU A 769 -16.16 -1.92 43.53
C GLU A 769 -15.69 -2.54 44.84
N ILE A 770 -16.52 -3.38 45.46
CA ILE A 770 -16.14 -4.13 46.67
C ILE A 770 -14.98 -5.09 46.34
N VAL A 771 -15.01 -5.82 45.21
CA VAL A 771 -13.91 -6.71 44.79
C VAL A 771 -12.61 -5.90 44.61
N ARG A 772 -12.65 -4.73 44.01
CA ARG A 772 -11.47 -3.86 43.87
C ARG A 772 -10.89 -3.41 45.20
N LEU A 773 -11.76 -3.08 46.19
CA LEU A 773 -11.32 -2.72 47.54
C LEU A 773 -10.76 -3.94 48.28
N MET A 774 -11.32 -5.15 48.06
CA MET A 774 -10.76 -6.41 48.57
C MET A 774 -9.36 -6.68 48.01
N ALA A 775 -9.10 -6.29 46.73
CA ALA A 775 -7.79 -6.44 46.09
C ALA A 775 -6.74 -5.50 46.70
N GLN A 776 -7.17 -4.33 47.21
CA GLN A 776 -6.32 -3.42 47.99
C GLN A 776 -6.04 -3.92 49.42
N ARG A 777 -6.42 -5.16 49.69
CA ARG A 777 -6.27 -5.83 51.00
C ARG A 777 -7.07 -5.23 52.15
N LEU A 778 -8.07 -4.40 51.87
CA LEU A 778 -8.96 -3.85 52.89
C LEU A 778 -9.83 -4.98 53.48
N ASN A 779 -10.10 -4.91 54.78
CA ASN A 779 -11.04 -5.78 55.45
C ASN A 779 -12.48 -5.24 55.32
N ASN A 780 -13.48 -6.07 55.71
CA ASN A 780 -14.91 -5.68 55.54
C ASN A 780 -15.30 -4.40 56.29
N ARG A 781 -14.66 -4.09 57.42
CA ARG A 781 -14.91 -2.86 58.18
C ARG A 781 -14.34 -1.65 57.43
N GLU A 782 -13.14 -1.73 56.96
CA GLU A 782 -12.50 -0.66 56.20
C GLU A 782 -13.25 -0.37 54.86
N ILE A 783 -13.76 -1.45 54.23
CA ILE A 783 -14.60 -1.32 53.03
C ILE A 783 -15.92 -0.64 53.38
N ALA A 784 -16.54 -1.04 54.49
CA ALA A 784 -17.78 -0.45 54.96
C ALA A 784 -17.61 1.06 55.25
N GLU A 785 -16.55 1.45 55.95
CA GLU A 785 -16.23 2.87 56.23
C GLU A 785 -16.04 3.66 54.91
N LYS A 786 -15.31 3.09 53.96
CA LYS A 786 -15.01 3.74 52.67
C LYS A 786 -16.24 3.90 51.76
N LEU A 787 -17.17 2.96 51.84
CA LEU A 787 -18.39 2.92 51.02
C LEU A 787 -19.63 3.47 51.73
N TYR A 788 -19.48 3.98 52.98
CA TYR A 788 -20.58 4.49 53.83
C TYR A 788 -21.71 3.45 54.04
N LEU A 789 -21.32 2.17 54.27
CA LEU A 789 -22.21 1.04 54.49
C LEU A 789 -21.97 0.41 55.89
N SER A 790 -22.87 -0.48 56.30
CA SER A 790 -22.62 -1.28 57.50
C SER A 790 -21.70 -2.47 57.13
N GLU A 791 -20.92 -2.96 58.11
CA GLU A 791 -20.07 -4.16 57.92
C GLU A 791 -20.93 -5.41 57.56
N GLY A 792 -22.15 -5.49 58.09
CA GLY A 792 -23.10 -6.52 57.76
C GLY A 792 -23.52 -6.50 56.28
N SER A 793 -23.75 -5.30 55.74
CA SER A 793 -24.05 -5.12 54.31
C SER A 793 -22.86 -5.59 53.42
N ILE A 794 -21.65 -5.23 53.81
CA ILE A 794 -20.45 -5.69 53.06
C ILE A 794 -20.32 -7.20 53.09
N ARG A 795 -20.56 -7.85 54.23
CA ARG A 795 -20.56 -9.33 54.33
C ARG A 795 -21.62 -9.97 53.40
N GLN A 796 -22.77 -9.37 53.31
CA GLN A 796 -23.84 -9.82 52.41
C GLN A 796 -23.42 -9.69 50.95
N TYR A 797 -22.87 -8.52 50.55
CA TYR A 797 -22.34 -8.34 49.20
C TYR A 797 -21.22 -9.36 48.86
N VAL A 798 -20.27 -9.58 49.77
CA VAL A 798 -19.18 -10.55 49.56
C VAL A 798 -19.72 -11.96 49.36
N ASN A 799 -20.75 -12.35 50.10
CA ASN A 799 -21.39 -13.64 49.89
C ASN A 799 -22.14 -13.72 48.54
N GLN A 800 -22.83 -12.66 48.13
CA GLN A 800 -23.49 -12.61 46.83
C GLN A 800 -22.48 -12.70 45.69
N ILE A 801 -21.32 -11.99 45.80
CA ILE A 801 -20.22 -12.05 44.83
C ILE A 801 -19.73 -13.49 44.66
N TYR A 802 -19.44 -14.21 45.77
CA TYR A 802 -19.01 -15.60 45.68
C TYR A 802 -20.06 -16.50 45.06
N THR A 803 -21.34 -16.28 45.36
CA THR A 803 -22.44 -17.05 44.76
C THR A 803 -22.55 -16.81 43.26
N LYS A 804 -22.54 -15.55 42.82
CA LYS A 804 -22.64 -15.18 41.41
C LYS A 804 -21.45 -15.72 40.57
N LEU A 805 -20.27 -15.73 41.15
CA LEU A 805 -19.07 -16.25 40.52
C LEU A 805 -18.85 -17.75 40.71
N GLN A 806 -19.80 -18.42 41.37
CA GLN A 806 -19.74 -19.88 41.68
C GLN A 806 -18.44 -20.27 42.43
N ILE A 807 -17.89 -19.40 43.25
CA ILE A 807 -16.68 -19.62 44.04
C ILE A 807 -17.03 -20.37 45.32
N ALA A 808 -16.60 -21.66 45.42
CA ALA A 808 -16.79 -22.50 46.60
C ALA A 808 -15.48 -22.73 47.36
N GLY A 809 -15.53 -23.07 48.64
CA GLY A 809 -14.39 -23.43 49.49
C GLY A 809 -14.31 -22.64 50.81
N GLU A 810 -13.19 -22.78 51.51
CA GLU A 810 -12.89 -22.04 52.74
C GLU A 810 -12.69 -20.53 52.49
N PRO A 811 -12.98 -19.64 53.44
CA PRO A 811 -12.97 -18.17 53.25
C PRO A 811 -11.67 -17.60 52.65
N ARG A 812 -10.52 -18.15 53.06
CA ARG A 812 -9.20 -17.72 52.55
C ARG A 812 -9.00 -18.18 51.09
N ALA A 813 -9.42 -19.37 50.74
CA ALA A 813 -9.33 -19.91 49.39
C ALA A 813 -10.28 -19.17 48.43
N LYS A 814 -11.51 -18.86 48.85
CA LYS A 814 -12.47 -18.04 48.10
C LYS A 814 -11.93 -16.66 47.78
N ARG A 815 -11.31 -16.00 48.78
CA ARG A 815 -10.72 -14.68 48.58
C ARG A 815 -9.54 -14.73 47.61
N LYS A 816 -8.67 -15.75 47.70
CA LYS A 816 -7.55 -15.93 46.78
C LYS A 816 -8.03 -16.13 45.35
N LEU A 817 -8.97 -17.04 45.11
CA LEU A 817 -9.54 -17.32 43.79
C LEU A 817 -10.21 -16.09 43.17
N LEU A 818 -10.90 -15.27 43.96
CA LEU A 818 -11.50 -14.04 43.54
C LEU A 818 -10.44 -13.04 43.11
N LEU A 819 -9.31 -12.94 43.81
CA LEU A 819 -8.21 -12.06 43.47
C LEU A 819 -7.43 -12.56 42.23
N ASP A 820 -7.32 -13.88 42.08
CA ASP A 820 -6.73 -14.48 40.88
C ASP A 820 -7.57 -14.14 39.64
N LEU A 821 -8.91 -14.24 39.71
CA LEU A 821 -9.83 -13.82 38.64
C LEU A 821 -9.74 -12.33 38.33
N LEU A 822 -9.37 -11.48 39.29
CA LEU A 822 -9.15 -10.06 39.05
C LEU A 822 -7.77 -9.80 38.39
N ALA A 823 -6.79 -10.65 38.65
CA ALA A 823 -5.43 -10.55 38.14
C ALA A 823 -5.27 -11.14 36.73
N ASP A 824 -6.16 -12.04 36.31
CA ASP A 824 -6.19 -12.58 34.93
C ASP A 824 -6.60 -11.50 33.95
N LYS A 825 -5.57 -10.78 33.49
CA LYS A 825 -5.68 -9.88 32.34
C LYS A 825 -5.47 -10.73 31.08
N ASN A 826 -6.53 -11.12 30.41
CA ASN A 826 -6.46 -11.57 29.02
C ASN A 826 -6.37 -10.39 28.06
#